data_672497d0a185ff1e30055f8b317bca95
#
_entry.id   672497d0a185ff1e30055f8b317bca95
#
_cell.length_a   1.000
_cell.length_b   1.000
_cell.length_c   1.000
_cell.angle_alpha   90.00
_cell.angle_beta   90.00
_cell.angle_gamma   90.00
#
_symmetry.space_group_name_H-M   'P 1'
#
loop_
_entity.id
_entity.type
_entity.pdbx_description
1 polymer ?
#
loop_
_entity_poly.entity_id
_entity_poly.type
_entity_poly.pdbx_seq_one_letter_code
_entity_poly.pdbx_strand_id
1 'polypeptide(L)'
;MAGVALVLLAYVSTFLVACDDGVGAPVPENKVHSHLDLPISGVHNGTHSDDGTVYPETPAVPPAANATYNGSTGGSGGGKKVSVTEISFDSAIDDLVWCGNDHSVVLLKTQSGRLYRSTDGGKQWSEITHLFQGSARSDVYRVDSIVVSEADKNVIVVIGEGKTHHVSGNAGKSFVPLGFDGSINMYIFHPSRPSWAMLSSWEGSCFSVDNDEDCVHSIYATRDMGRSFSRVTKYVAQFSWGDATVKSEDRIYYSKYSLESGDQPKQDGWNSNINFMYTDDFGKNNTVIMEGGNKFLVSGNYVFVAKVSDPVKQTVNLYVSTDNAKTFNRAILPVELEERSYTILDTSEGAVVIHVGHDYEGGDVEVGNIYISDASGLRYSLSLPNNIRSASGECEFDKVYSLEGVYIANFRDDSGGILNPTNKFKTHMDGTTSQLNEKRSRHVAHKKIEPNIRSVVSFNKGAEWHYLQPPRLDSEGKPYDCEEGKCFLHLHGITQYKNFAPFYSVENATGLVLATGNVGDRLRFDPSQVNTFLSRDGGLTWIEAHKGAFIYEFGDYGGLIVMAEDQRKTKEVVFSWNEGASWFDFNLTKHELSVNNVVIEPKCSSLNFILYGNRNGIGVAFHLDFSALGQPLCKGIWSIDSTSSDYETWRPTDPHGNECLLGRKLVYKRRKQASECFNGKEFKATVEREVCTCTPEDYECEIGFTRAVGSNTCKIDGNWLMREGCTSSSFFWTDAYRKIPGDVCAAGWAPKPVAVPCPPHSPLSKGSKMVLTMILVLAFIMMGIVYISNNDKLKHMFHNYGFKQFSYVAYAPVNAKRGAQRGGSFGGRFEPELGFIDAEQDHDEPALLNYLNGNRTTGQSQSGTKAQPQHIELL
;
A
#
# COMPACT_ATOMS: atom_id res chain seq x y z
N MET A 1 -34.89 21.44 56.86
CA MET A 1 -34.23 22.07 55.71
C MET A 1 -32.73 21.75 55.65
N ALA A 2 -31.99 21.68 56.75
CA ALA A 2 -30.56 21.29 56.70
C ALA A 2 -30.29 19.84 56.24
N GLY A 3 -31.20 18.90 56.56
CA GLY A 3 -31.05 17.50 56.16
C GLY A 3 -31.22 17.21 54.68
N VAL A 4 -32.03 18.01 53.95
CA VAL A 4 -32.24 17.86 52.49
C VAL A 4 -31.07 18.44 51.73
N ALA A 5 -30.44 19.51 52.25
CA ALA A 5 -29.21 20.05 51.65
C ALA A 5 -28.01 19.11 51.78
N LEU A 6 -27.90 18.35 52.86
CA LEU A 6 -26.84 17.37 53.06
C LEU A 6 -26.97 16.13 52.17
N VAL A 7 -28.20 15.67 51.90
CA VAL A 7 -28.50 14.55 51.00
C VAL A 7 -28.25 14.95 49.53
N LEU A 8 -28.56 16.19 49.13
CA LEU A 8 -28.26 16.71 47.80
C LEU A 8 -26.75 16.92 47.58
N LEU A 9 -26.00 17.36 48.60
CA LEU A 9 -24.54 17.48 48.55
C LEU A 9 -23.87 16.11 48.49
N ALA A 10 -24.37 15.11 49.22
CA ALA A 10 -23.88 13.73 49.11
C ALA A 10 -24.15 13.11 47.73
N TYR A 11 -25.30 13.42 47.11
CA TYR A 11 -25.61 12.94 45.74
C TYR A 11 -24.78 13.62 44.67
N VAL A 12 -24.45 14.89 44.81
CA VAL A 12 -23.54 15.64 43.93
C VAL A 12 -22.09 15.17 44.09
N SER A 13 -21.67 14.83 45.30
CA SER A 13 -20.33 14.27 45.54
C SER A 13 -20.14 12.86 44.96
N THR A 14 -21.17 12.03 44.95
CA THR A 14 -21.14 10.68 44.33
C THR A 14 -21.17 10.77 42.81
N PHE A 15 -21.81 11.79 42.25
CA PHE A 15 -21.81 12.00 40.79
C PHE A 15 -20.47 12.56 40.25
N LEU A 16 -19.76 13.36 41.09
CA LEU A 16 -18.43 13.91 40.72
C LEU A 16 -17.32 12.85 40.72
N VAL A 17 -17.43 11.80 41.57
CA VAL A 17 -16.48 10.66 41.58
C VAL A 17 -16.76 9.69 40.46
N ALA A 18 -18.00 9.59 39.95
CA ALA A 18 -18.38 8.68 38.87
C ALA A 18 -18.06 9.23 37.47
N CYS A 19 -17.61 10.50 37.35
CA CYS A 19 -17.24 11.07 36.03
C CYS A 19 -15.74 11.02 35.75
N ASP A 20 -14.90 10.55 36.65
CA ASP A 20 -13.44 10.42 36.45
C ASP A 20 -13.01 8.98 36.10
N ASP A 21 -13.86 7.99 36.36
CA ASP A 21 -13.64 6.61 35.93
C ASP A 21 -14.58 6.28 34.78
N GLY A 22 -14.05 6.27 33.54
CA GLY A 22 -14.76 5.89 32.32
C GLY A 22 -15.13 4.41 32.31
N VAL A 23 -16.27 4.06 32.89
CA VAL A 23 -16.89 2.76 32.72
C VAL A 23 -18.07 2.91 31.78
N GLY A 24 -17.84 2.52 30.51
CA GLY A 24 -18.87 2.36 29.51
C GLY A 24 -19.83 1.22 29.86
N ALA A 25 -21.11 1.44 29.68
CA ALA A 25 -22.14 0.43 29.78
C ALA A 25 -21.94 -0.65 28.68
N PRO A 26 -22.23 -1.93 28.94
CA PRO A 26 -22.04 -3.00 27.98
C PRO A 26 -23.03 -2.87 26.82
N VAL A 27 -22.50 -2.76 25.61
CA VAL A 27 -23.22 -2.93 24.36
C VAL A 27 -23.30 -4.43 24.06
N PRO A 28 -24.43 -4.99 23.58
CA PRO A 28 -24.58 -6.41 23.34
C PRO A 28 -23.64 -6.90 22.23
N GLU A 29 -22.98 -8.01 22.52
CA GLU A 29 -22.09 -8.75 21.63
C GLU A 29 -22.77 -9.10 20.29
N ASN A 30 -22.34 -8.46 19.22
CA ASN A 30 -22.40 -9.05 17.90
C ASN A 30 -21.02 -9.69 17.65
N LYS A 31 -21.00 -11.00 17.63
CA LYS A 31 -19.83 -11.79 17.24
C LYS A 31 -19.47 -11.49 15.79
N VAL A 32 -18.51 -10.59 15.59
CA VAL A 32 -17.80 -10.51 14.33
C VAL A 32 -16.55 -11.37 14.46
N HIS A 33 -16.54 -12.50 13.77
CA HIS A 33 -15.33 -13.28 13.58
C HIS A 33 -14.32 -12.46 12.78
N SER A 34 -13.32 -11.93 13.45
CA SER A 34 -12.14 -11.37 12.78
C SER A 34 -11.26 -12.54 12.32
N HIS A 35 -11.39 -12.92 11.04
CA HIS A 35 -10.36 -13.71 10.40
C HIS A 35 -9.17 -12.79 10.12
N LEU A 36 -8.05 -13.09 10.74
CA LEU A 36 -6.72 -12.62 10.33
C LEU A 36 -6.38 -13.34 9.01
N ASP A 37 -6.77 -12.77 7.89
CA ASP A 37 -6.28 -13.21 6.59
C ASP A 37 -4.90 -12.56 6.34
N LEU A 38 -3.87 -13.28 6.77
CA LEU A 38 -2.56 -13.15 6.14
C LEU A 38 -2.71 -13.63 4.69
N PRO A 39 -2.06 -13.02 3.71
CA PRO A 39 -1.99 -13.60 2.38
C PRO A 39 -1.16 -14.88 2.47
N ILE A 40 -1.84 -16.00 2.69
CA ILE A 40 -1.26 -17.32 2.56
C ILE A 40 -1.23 -17.60 1.07
N SER A 41 -0.05 -17.62 0.48
CA SER A 41 0.18 -18.30 -0.80
C SER A 41 -0.35 -19.73 -0.66
N GLY A 42 -1.33 -20.07 -1.49
CA GLY A 42 -2.25 -21.19 -1.40
C GLY A 42 -1.69 -22.53 -0.97
N VAL A 43 -2.28 -23.05 0.06
CA VAL A 43 -2.32 -24.50 0.30
C VAL A 43 -3.67 -25.01 -0.19
N HIS A 44 -3.67 -25.75 -1.28
CA HIS A 44 -4.82 -26.51 -1.73
C HIS A 44 -5.05 -27.70 -0.80
N ASN A 45 -6.15 -27.72 -0.10
CA ASN A 45 -6.72 -28.92 0.50
C ASN A 45 -7.30 -29.80 -0.61
N GLY A 46 -6.54 -30.79 -1.03
CA GLY A 46 -7.05 -31.93 -1.76
C GLY A 46 -7.75 -32.89 -0.77
N THR A 47 -9.06 -32.90 -0.74
CA THR A 47 -9.81 -33.99 -0.13
C THR A 47 -9.65 -35.25 -0.98
N HIS A 48 -8.95 -36.23 -0.46
CA HIS A 48 -8.97 -37.61 -1.00
C HIS A 48 -10.39 -38.17 -0.95
N SER A 49 -10.98 -38.39 -2.13
CA SER A 49 -12.01 -39.37 -2.32
C SER A 49 -11.40 -40.52 -3.14
N ASP A 50 -11.21 -41.67 -2.49
CA ASP A 50 -10.92 -42.91 -3.17
C ASP A 50 -12.07 -43.24 -4.12
N ASP A 51 -11.85 -43.07 -5.41
CA ASP A 51 -12.63 -43.76 -6.43
C ASP A 51 -11.68 -44.19 -7.55
N GLY A 52 -11.54 -45.49 -7.68
CA GLY A 52 -10.61 -46.13 -8.59
C GLY A 52 -11.05 -45.98 -10.05
N THR A 53 -10.63 -44.95 -10.71
CA THR A 53 -10.69 -44.83 -12.19
C THR A 53 -9.27 -44.71 -12.73
N VAL A 54 -8.88 -45.76 -13.43
CA VAL A 54 -7.65 -45.87 -14.23
C VAL A 54 -7.71 -44.80 -15.31
N TYR A 55 -6.88 -43.75 -15.18
CA TYR A 55 -6.66 -42.82 -16.27
C TYR A 55 -5.64 -43.37 -17.26
N PRO A 56 -5.87 -43.24 -18.58
CA PRO A 56 -4.91 -43.68 -19.58
C PRO A 56 -3.64 -42.80 -19.49
N GLU A 57 -2.48 -43.45 -19.63
CA GLU A 57 -1.17 -42.79 -19.71
C GLU A 57 -1.18 -41.65 -20.75
N THR A 58 -0.93 -40.43 -20.31
CA THR A 58 -0.71 -39.29 -21.20
C THR A 58 0.57 -39.55 -22.01
N PRO A 59 0.53 -39.40 -23.33
CA PRO A 59 1.75 -39.54 -24.14
C PRO A 59 2.79 -38.52 -23.73
N ALA A 60 4.05 -38.95 -23.68
CA ALA A 60 5.20 -38.12 -23.37
C ALA A 60 5.20 -36.87 -24.26
N VAL A 61 5.19 -35.68 -23.60
CA VAL A 61 5.25 -34.39 -24.27
C VAL A 61 6.58 -34.31 -25.03
N PRO A 62 6.59 -34.04 -26.34
CA PRO A 62 7.81 -33.88 -27.07
C PRO A 62 8.62 -32.68 -26.52
N PRO A 63 9.96 -32.69 -26.61
CA PRO A 63 10.79 -31.57 -26.16
C PRO A 63 10.38 -30.29 -26.93
N ALA A 64 10.45 -29.15 -26.26
CA ALA A 64 10.03 -27.84 -26.74
C ALA A 64 10.48 -27.60 -28.19
N ALA A 65 9.52 -27.45 -29.10
CA ALA A 65 9.82 -27.23 -30.52
C ALA A 65 10.19 -25.76 -30.72
N ASN A 66 11.45 -25.49 -31.06
CA ASN A 66 11.89 -24.13 -31.43
C ASN A 66 11.48 -23.83 -32.89
N ALA A 67 10.58 -22.85 -33.09
CA ALA A 67 10.26 -22.34 -34.41
C ALA A 67 10.81 -20.92 -34.53
N THR A 68 11.68 -20.68 -35.52
CA THR A 68 12.18 -19.34 -35.82
C THR A 68 11.33 -18.70 -36.89
N TYR A 69 10.70 -17.56 -36.61
CA TYR A 69 9.89 -16.80 -37.55
C TYR A 69 10.49 -15.41 -37.76
N ASN A 70 10.65 -15.00 -39.04
CA ASN A 70 11.10 -13.64 -39.37
C ASN A 70 9.90 -12.78 -39.68
N GLY A 71 9.46 -11.94 -38.74
CA GLY A 71 8.41 -10.94 -38.95
C GLY A 71 8.89 -9.81 -39.87
N SER A 72 8.05 -9.33 -40.78
CA SER A 72 8.35 -8.17 -41.61
C SER A 72 7.48 -6.99 -41.22
N THR A 73 8.08 -5.80 -41.09
CA THR A 73 7.34 -4.55 -40.87
C THR A 73 6.53 -4.19 -42.10
N GLY A 74 5.24 -3.88 -41.93
CA GLY A 74 4.28 -3.58 -43.00
C GLY A 74 4.36 -2.15 -43.53
N GLY A 75 5.57 -1.62 -43.83
CA GLY A 75 5.75 -0.32 -44.48
C GLY A 75 6.56 -0.46 -45.77
N SER A 76 6.15 0.18 -46.87
CA SER A 76 6.80 0.12 -48.18
C SER A 76 8.17 0.83 -48.20
N GLY A 77 9.21 0.11 -47.77
CA GLY A 77 10.59 0.54 -47.82
C GLY A 77 11.48 -0.48 -47.17
N GLY A 78 12.35 -1.16 -47.90
CA GLY A 78 13.30 -2.26 -47.64
C GLY A 78 13.31 -2.79 -46.20
N GLY A 79 12.59 -3.88 -45.97
CA GLY A 79 12.15 -4.36 -44.69
C GLY A 79 13.24 -4.61 -43.66
N LYS A 80 13.34 -3.74 -42.67
CA LYS A 80 14.00 -4.01 -41.40
C LYS A 80 13.18 -5.09 -40.66
N LYS A 81 13.82 -6.15 -40.20
CA LYS A 81 13.13 -7.30 -39.59
C LYS A 81 13.52 -7.45 -38.16
N VAL A 82 12.53 -7.64 -37.26
CA VAL A 82 12.74 -8.10 -35.89
C VAL A 82 12.88 -9.62 -35.91
N SER A 83 13.88 -10.17 -35.23
CA SER A 83 14.04 -11.62 -35.11
C SER A 83 13.18 -12.14 -33.96
N VAL A 84 12.32 -13.12 -34.25
CA VAL A 84 11.38 -13.69 -33.24
C VAL A 84 11.64 -15.19 -33.14
N THR A 85 11.76 -15.68 -31.90
CA THR A 85 11.82 -17.12 -31.59
C THR A 85 10.66 -17.47 -30.66
N GLU A 86 9.78 -18.36 -31.09
CA GLU A 86 8.62 -18.83 -30.34
C GLU A 86 8.97 -20.14 -29.61
N ILE A 87 8.62 -20.23 -28.35
CA ILE A 87 8.81 -21.41 -27.49
C ILE A 87 7.50 -21.69 -26.74
N SER A 88 7.09 -22.96 -26.69
CA SER A 88 5.91 -23.42 -25.95
C SER A 88 6.35 -24.26 -24.75
N PHE A 89 5.62 -24.13 -23.64
CA PHE A 89 5.86 -24.83 -22.38
C PHE A 89 4.76 -25.85 -22.12
N ASP A 90 4.87 -26.61 -21.05
CA ASP A 90 3.94 -27.68 -20.67
C ASP A 90 2.58 -27.15 -20.15
N SER A 91 2.59 -25.99 -19.52
CA SER A 91 1.39 -25.32 -18.99
C SER A 91 1.58 -23.79 -19.00
N ALA A 92 0.62 -23.02 -18.51
CA ALA A 92 0.74 -21.58 -18.44
C ALA A 92 1.98 -21.16 -17.63
N ILE A 93 2.61 -20.05 -18.02
CA ILE A 93 3.76 -19.48 -17.33
C ILE A 93 3.23 -18.79 -16.07
N ASP A 94 3.86 -19.09 -14.92
CA ASP A 94 3.48 -18.59 -13.62
C ASP A 94 4.48 -17.54 -13.12
N ASP A 95 5.80 -17.81 -13.28
CA ASP A 95 6.84 -16.89 -12.83
C ASP A 95 8.04 -16.89 -13.79
N LEU A 96 8.72 -15.73 -13.89
CA LEU A 96 9.91 -15.55 -14.69
C LEU A 96 10.88 -14.63 -13.96
N VAL A 97 12.10 -15.10 -13.67
CA VAL A 97 13.11 -14.34 -12.92
C VAL A 97 14.45 -14.28 -13.63
N TRP A 98 15.08 -13.12 -13.63
CA TRP A 98 16.43 -12.89 -14.15
C TRP A 98 17.48 -13.24 -13.11
N CYS A 99 18.49 -13.98 -13.53
CA CYS A 99 19.57 -14.46 -12.69
C CYS A 99 20.93 -14.20 -13.34
N GLY A 100 22.00 -14.46 -12.57
CA GLY A 100 23.36 -14.18 -13.02
C GLY A 100 23.69 -12.70 -12.92
N ASN A 101 24.94 -12.37 -12.55
CA ASN A 101 25.35 -10.98 -12.35
C ASN A 101 25.41 -10.18 -13.66
N ASP A 102 25.44 -10.85 -14.79
CA ASP A 102 25.34 -10.28 -16.15
C ASP A 102 23.92 -10.27 -16.71
N HIS A 103 22.94 -10.76 -15.93
CA HIS A 103 21.52 -10.89 -16.32
C HIS A 103 21.31 -11.68 -17.62
N SER A 104 22.18 -12.64 -17.94
CA SER A 104 22.03 -13.48 -19.14
C SER A 104 21.17 -14.73 -18.91
N VAL A 105 21.03 -15.14 -17.65
CA VAL A 105 20.26 -16.32 -17.25
C VAL A 105 18.86 -15.95 -16.85
N VAL A 106 17.89 -16.73 -17.33
CA VAL A 106 16.47 -16.59 -16.97
C VAL A 106 15.96 -17.93 -16.48
N LEU A 107 15.25 -17.93 -15.37
CA LEU A 107 14.47 -19.05 -14.88
C LEU A 107 13.00 -18.78 -15.11
N LEU A 108 12.24 -19.79 -15.49
CA LEU A 108 10.81 -19.73 -15.74
C LEU A 108 10.12 -20.89 -15.07
N LYS A 109 9.10 -20.59 -14.26
CA LYS A 109 8.23 -21.56 -13.61
C LYS A 109 6.89 -21.62 -14.32
N THR A 110 6.36 -22.82 -14.52
CA THR A 110 5.02 -23.03 -15.06
C THR A 110 4.01 -23.37 -13.94
N GLN A 111 2.73 -23.23 -14.21
CA GLN A 111 1.65 -23.57 -13.26
C GLN A 111 1.66 -25.05 -12.84
N SER A 112 2.18 -25.95 -13.68
CA SER A 112 2.37 -27.34 -13.29
C SER A 112 3.54 -27.56 -12.34
N GLY A 113 4.30 -26.49 -11.97
CA GLY A 113 5.45 -26.55 -11.08
C GLY A 113 6.73 -27.03 -11.76
N ARG A 114 6.82 -27.00 -13.10
CA ARG A 114 8.08 -27.28 -13.82
C ARG A 114 8.95 -26.05 -13.90
N LEU A 115 10.25 -26.27 -13.85
CA LEU A 115 11.27 -25.23 -13.95
C LEU A 115 12.06 -25.33 -15.22
N TYR A 116 12.15 -24.23 -15.95
CA TYR A 116 12.92 -24.07 -17.17
C TYR A 116 14.04 -23.06 -16.97
N ARG A 117 15.17 -23.25 -17.65
CA ARG A 117 16.33 -22.37 -17.61
C ARG A 117 16.79 -21.99 -19.00
N SER A 118 17.01 -20.70 -19.20
CA SER A 118 17.70 -20.15 -20.38
C SER A 118 19.05 -19.56 -19.96
N THR A 119 20.04 -19.59 -20.86
CA THR A 119 21.37 -18.98 -20.67
C THR A 119 21.71 -17.94 -21.73
N ASP A 120 20.76 -17.60 -22.56
CA ASP A 120 20.90 -16.69 -23.71
C ASP A 120 19.79 -15.64 -23.75
N GLY A 121 19.33 -15.21 -22.55
CA GLY A 121 18.31 -14.17 -22.42
C GLY A 121 16.92 -14.60 -22.86
N GLY A 122 16.59 -15.89 -22.78
CA GLY A 122 15.26 -16.41 -23.13
C GLY A 122 15.13 -16.94 -24.57
N LYS A 123 16.22 -17.03 -25.32
CA LYS A 123 16.17 -17.52 -26.71
C LYS A 123 16.02 -19.03 -26.80
N GLN A 124 16.69 -19.78 -25.93
CA GLN A 124 16.59 -21.23 -25.82
C GLN A 124 16.33 -21.63 -24.37
N TRP A 125 15.51 -22.65 -24.17
CA TRP A 125 15.11 -23.11 -22.85
C TRP A 125 15.36 -24.61 -22.68
N SER A 126 15.79 -24.99 -21.48
CA SER A 126 15.95 -26.36 -21.05
C SER A 126 15.13 -26.59 -19.78
N GLU A 127 14.32 -27.63 -19.76
CA GLU A 127 13.64 -28.09 -18.56
C GLU A 127 14.67 -28.68 -17.59
N ILE A 128 14.66 -28.21 -16.33
CA ILE A 128 15.64 -28.56 -15.30
C ILE A 128 14.99 -29.15 -14.04
N THR A 129 13.70 -29.38 -14.01
CA THR A 129 12.99 -29.95 -12.84
C THR A 129 13.54 -31.32 -12.45
N HIS A 130 14.06 -32.07 -13.45
CA HIS A 130 14.69 -33.37 -13.21
C HIS A 130 15.92 -33.31 -12.29
N LEU A 131 16.56 -32.14 -12.11
CA LEU A 131 17.70 -31.96 -11.20
C LEU A 131 17.31 -32.07 -9.71
N PHE A 132 16.03 -31.99 -9.41
CA PHE A 132 15.50 -32.04 -8.06
C PHE A 132 14.90 -33.40 -7.69
N GLN A 133 14.75 -34.31 -8.65
CA GLN A 133 14.20 -35.64 -8.44
C GLN A 133 15.18 -36.49 -7.66
N GLY A 134 14.79 -36.89 -6.43
CA GLY A 134 15.50 -37.94 -5.69
C GLY A 134 15.31 -39.30 -6.35
N SER A 135 16.12 -40.29 -5.96
CA SER A 135 16.10 -41.67 -6.50
C SER A 135 14.80 -42.45 -6.27
N ALA A 136 13.83 -41.94 -5.57
CA ALA A 136 12.51 -42.51 -5.34
C ALA A 136 11.54 -42.10 -6.47
N ARG A 137 11.13 -43.08 -7.29
CA ARG A 137 10.39 -42.92 -8.55
C ARG A 137 8.90 -42.52 -8.42
N SER A 138 8.39 -42.11 -7.27
CA SER A 138 6.94 -41.98 -7.10
C SER A 138 6.39 -40.56 -7.09
N ASP A 139 7.18 -39.53 -6.76
CA ASP A 139 6.63 -38.18 -6.63
C ASP A 139 7.31 -37.23 -7.63
N VAL A 140 6.48 -36.61 -8.49
CA VAL A 140 6.93 -35.56 -9.40
C VAL A 140 7.22 -34.34 -8.56
N TYR A 141 8.49 -33.91 -8.51
CA TYR A 141 8.89 -32.67 -7.86
C TYR A 141 8.20 -31.46 -8.52
N ARG A 142 7.58 -30.63 -7.71
CA ARG A 142 6.93 -29.41 -8.16
C ARG A 142 7.58 -28.20 -7.49
N VAL A 143 7.90 -27.20 -8.26
CA VAL A 143 8.42 -25.92 -7.77
C VAL A 143 7.26 -25.04 -7.32
N ASP A 144 7.32 -24.55 -6.08
CA ASP A 144 6.39 -23.58 -5.53
C ASP A 144 6.85 -22.15 -5.85
N SER A 145 8.09 -21.79 -5.50
CA SER A 145 8.61 -20.45 -5.73
C SER A 145 10.13 -20.43 -5.98
N ILE A 146 10.59 -19.32 -6.56
CA ILE A 146 12.01 -19.06 -6.88
C ILE A 146 12.40 -17.77 -6.19
N VAL A 147 13.46 -17.78 -5.38
CA VAL A 147 14.01 -16.60 -4.70
C VAL A 147 15.43 -16.38 -5.14
N VAL A 148 15.73 -15.18 -5.65
CA VAL A 148 17.07 -14.79 -6.13
C VAL A 148 17.70 -13.81 -5.14
N SER A 149 18.97 -13.99 -4.82
CA SER A 149 19.70 -13.08 -3.93
C SER A 149 20.00 -11.73 -4.60
N GLU A 150 19.68 -10.62 -3.92
CA GLU A 150 20.04 -9.29 -4.39
C GLU A 150 21.58 -9.05 -4.28
N ALA A 151 22.24 -9.65 -3.30
CA ALA A 151 23.66 -9.49 -3.09
C ALA A 151 24.51 -10.21 -4.14
N ASP A 152 24.03 -11.34 -4.69
CA ASP A 152 24.67 -12.09 -5.77
C ASP A 152 23.60 -12.84 -6.57
N LYS A 153 23.29 -12.35 -7.75
CA LYS A 153 22.25 -12.92 -8.64
C LYS A 153 22.55 -14.35 -9.12
N ASN A 154 23.75 -14.90 -8.84
CA ASN A 154 24.03 -16.32 -9.07
C ASN A 154 23.48 -17.22 -7.97
N VAL A 155 23.14 -16.67 -6.80
CA VAL A 155 22.61 -17.42 -5.67
C VAL A 155 21.08 -17.43 -5.73
N ILE A 156 20.51 -18.63 -5.81
CA ILE A 156 19.10 -18.85 -6.04
C ILE A 156 18.61 -19.96 -5.12
N VAL A 157 17.46 -19.77 -4.51
CA VAL A 157 16.73 -20.83 -3.81
C VAL A 157 15.49 -21.19 -4.58
N VAL A 158 15.27 -22.48 -4.77
CA VAL A 158 14.05 -23.06 -5.32
C VAL A 158 13.32 -23.75 -4.18
N ILE A 159 12.17 -23.24 -3.86
CA ILE A 159 11.26 -23.81 -2.85
C ILE A 159 10.36 -24.79 -3.59
N GLY A 160 10.36 -26.06 -3.16
CA GLY A 160 9.47 -27.07 -3.70
C GLY A 160 8.24 -27.23 -2.83
N GLU A 161 7.19 -27.81 -3.38
CA GLU A 161 6.02 -28.20 -2.60
C GLU A 161 6.45 -29.14 -1.46
N GLY A 162 5.96 -28.88 -0.24
CA GLY A 162 6.28 -29.70 0.94
C GLY A 162 7.62 -29.36 1.60
N LYS A 163 8.53 -30.33 1.71
CA LYS A 163 9.74 -30.25 2.55
C LYS A 163 11.05 -30.32 1.77
N THR A 164 10.99 -30.33 0.45
CA THR A 164 12.18 -30.47 -0.39
C THR A 164 12.52 -29.17 -1.09
N HIS A 165 13.62 -28.55 -0.68
CA HIS A 165 14.06 -27.26 -1.19
C HIS A 165 15.51 -27.34 -1.64
N HIS A 166 15.93 -26.49 -2.55
CA HIS A 166 17.25 -26.55 -3.16
C HIS A 166 17.88 -25.16 -3.30
N VAL A 167 19.20 -25.08 -3.22
CA VAL A 167 19.96 -23.85 -3.44
C VAL A 167 20.97 -24.05 -4.56
N SER A 168 21.13 -23.02 -5.38
CA SER A 168 22.17 -22.90 -6.40
C SER A 168 23.07 -21.71 -6.06
N GLY A 169 24.37 -21.82 -6.28
CA GLY A 169 25.35 -20.71 -6.22
C GLY A 169 25.93 -20.38 -7.61
N ASN A 170 25.31 -20.86 -8.70
CA ASN A 170 25.84 -20.73 -10.07
C ASN A 170 24.74 -20.49 -11.12
N ALA A 171 23.79 -19.63 -10.76
CA ALA A 171 22.66 -19.23 -11.60
C ALA A 171 21.85 -20.43 -12.13
N GLY A 172 21.55 -21.40 -11.26
CA GLY A 172 20.70 -22.54 -11.60
C GLY A 172 21.36 -23.60 -12.49
N LYS A 173 22.69 -23.58 -12.65
CA LYS A 173 23.41 -24.63 -13.40
C LYS A 173 23.44 -25.96 -12.65
N SER A 174 23.54 -25.91 -11.32
CA SER A 174 23.45 -27.07 -10.44
C SER A 174 22.82 -26.66 -9.13
N PHE A 175 22.19 -27.60 -8.46
CA PHE A 175 21.50 -27.40 -7.19
C PHE A 175 21.97 -28.40 -6.14
N VAL A 176 21.94 -27.98 -4.88
CA VAL A 176 22.13 -28.85 -3.73
C VAL A 176 20.92 -28.72 -2.80
N PRO A 177 20.53 -29.81 -2.09
CA PRO A 177 19.42 -29.70 -1.13
C PRO A 177 19.71 -28.64 -0.06
N LEU A 178 18.68 -27.89 0.35
CA LEU A 178 18.72 -27.08 1.55
C LEU A 178 18.79 -27.97 2.81
N GLY A 179 19.54 -27.57 3.80
CA GLY A 179 19.63 -28.22 5.11
C GLY A 179 18.46 -27.92 6.05
N PHE A 180 17.25 -27.83 5.50
CA PHE A 180 16.01 -27.57 6.22
C PHE A 180 14.94 -28.59 5.84
N ASP A 181 14.39 -29.31 6.83
CA ASP A 181 13.42 -30.39 6.66
C ASP A 181 12.03 -29.94 7.18
N GLY A 182 11.49 -28.88 6.61
CA GLY A 182 10.17 -28.31 6.94
C GLY A 182 9.61 -27.54 5.75
N SER A 183 8.32 -27.23 5.77
CA SER A 183 7.73 -26.31 4.79
C SER A 183 8.27 -24.89 5.00
N ILE A 184 8.60 -24.21 3.92
CA ILE A 184 9.05 -22.81 3.95
C ILE A 184 7.87 -21.91 3.61
N ASN A 185 7.51 -21.02 4.53
CA ASN A 185 6.47 -20.02 4.31
C ASN A 185 7.04 -18.77 3.62
N MET A 186 8.23 -18.32 4.07
CA MET A 186 8.93 -17.16 3.51
C MET A 186 10.43 -17.41 3.54
N TYR A 187 11.15 -16.98 2.52
CA TYR A 187 12.62 -17.03 2.45
C TYR A 187 13.17 -15.65 2.08
N ILE A 188 14.06 -15.09 2.88
CA ILE A 188 14.61 -13.73 2.69
C ILE A 188 16.14 -13.81 2.71
N PHE A 189 16.79 -13.50 1.59
CA PHE A 189 18.24 -13.32 1.56
C PHE A 189 18.65 -12.07 2.34
N HIS A 190 19.89 -12.12 2.85
CA HIS A 190 20.52 -10.93 3.42
C HIS A 190 20.87 -9.92 2.29
N PRO A 191 20.64 -8.61 2.48
CA PRO A 191 20.79 -7.62 1.41
C PRO A 191 22.20 -7.49 0.85
N SER A 192 23.27 -7.78 1.63
CA SER A 192 24.66 -7.61 1.21
C SER A 192 25.51 -8.88 1.32
N ARG A 193 25.01 -9.97 1.92
CA ARG A 193 25.75 -11.23 2.14
C ARG A 193 25.02 -12.42 1.51
N PRO A 194 25.44 -12.88 0.32
CA PRO A 194 24.68 -13.89 -0.43
C PRO A 194 24.64 -15.28 0.25
N SER A 195 25.55 -15.56 1.20
CA SER A 195 25.54 -16.80 1.97
C SER A 195 24.59 -16.77 3.18
N TRP A 196 24.05 -15.61 3.53
CA TRP A 196 23.15 -15.43 4.66
C TRP A 196 21.71 -15.32 4.20
N ALA A 197 20.82 -15.96 4.94
CA ALA A 197 19.38 -15.85 4.71
C ALA A 197 18.61 -16.17 5.99
N MET A 198 17.35 -15.75 6.00
CA MET A 198 16.35 -16.19 6.96
C MET A 198 15.24 -16.91 6.24
N LEU A 199 14.61 -17.85 6.92
CA LEU A 199 13.35 -18.42 6.49
C LEU A 199 12.38 -18.51 7.66
N SER A 200 11.10 -18.56 7.34
CA SER A 200 10.06 -18.86 8.31
C SER A 200 9.31 -20.14 7.96
N SER A 201 8.85 -20.80 9.00
CA SER A 201 8.12 -22.06 8.89
C SER A 201 7.04 -22.12 9.98
N TRP A 202 5.88 -22.66 9.63
CA TRP A 202 4.86 -23.04 10.59
C TRP A 202 5.15 -24.45 11.09
N GLU A 203 5.35 -24.59 12.40
CA GLU A 203 5.62 -25.87 13.08
C GLU A 203 4.36 -26.37 13.78
N GLY A 204 4.16 -27.69 13.83
CA GLY A 204 3.00 -28.33 14.44
C GLY A 204 1.88 -28.61 13.45
N SER A 205 0.70 -28.96 13.98
CA SER A 205 -0.48 -29.32 13.19
C SER A 205 -1.28 -28.10 12.76
N CYS A 206 -0.61 -27.19 12.06
CA CYS A 206 -1.22 -25.95 11.57
C CYS A 206 -2.35 -26.27 10.58
N PHE A 207 -3.50 -25.65 10.80
CA PHE A 207 -4.69 -25.74 9.92
C PHE A 207 -5.40 -27.12 9.90
N SER A 208 -5.07 -28.05 10.82
CA SER A 208 -5.79 -29.31 10.98
C SER A 208 -6.87 -29.20 12.08
N VAL A 209 -8.03 -29.83 11.85
CA VAL A 209 -9.17 -29.77 12.77
C VAL A 209 -8.99 -30.72 13.98
N ASP A 210 -8.14 -31.73 13.86
CA ASP A 210 -8.13 -32.90 14.77
C ASP A 210 -6.85 -33.12 15.58
N ASN A 211 -5.91 -32.16 15.63
CA ASN A 211 -4.62 -32.39 16.27
C ASN A 211 -4.33 -31.51 17.49
N ASP A 212 -3.77 -32.13 18.53
CA ASP A 212 -3.40 -31.54 19.82
C ASP A 212 -2.03 -30.80 19.80
N GLU A 213 -1.35 -30.73 18.67
CA GLU A 213 -0.07 -30.04 18.59
C GLU A 213 -0.25 -28.55 18.27
N ASP A 214 0.40 -27.70 19.05
CA ASP A 214 0.38 -26.27 18.89
C ASP A 214 0.95 -25.82 17.52
N CYS A 215 0.24 -24.96 16.82
CA CYS A 215 0.73 -24.32 15.59
C CYS A 215 1.54 -23.07 15.91
N VAL A 216 2.83 -23.07 15.56
CA VAL A 216 3.78 -22.01 15.93
C VAL A 216 4.58 -21.54 14.72
N HIS A 217 4.62 -20.22 14.50
CA HIS A 217 5.46 -19.60 13.47
C HIS A 217 6.87 -19.36 14.02
N SER A 218 7.85 -20.01 13.40
CA SER A 218 9.27 -19.95 13.79
C SER A 218 10.12 -19.36 12.68
N ILE A 219 11.17 -18.65 13.06
CA ILE A 219 12.19 -18.16 12.13
C ILE A 219 13.52 -18.87 12.33
N TYR A 220 14.17 -19.16 11.23
CA TYR A 220 15.46 -19.81 11.13
C TYR A 220 16.40 -18.96 10.31
N ALA A 221 17.69 -19.06 10.58
CA ALA A 221 18.71 -18.34 9.82
C ALA A 221 19.89 -19.25 9.45
N THR A 222 20.50 -18.96 8.32
CA THR A 222 21.68 -19.60 7.79
C THR A 222 22.79 -18.59 7.53
N ARG A 223 24.07 -19.04 7.60
CA ARG A 223 25.27 -18.28 7.21
C ARG A 223 26.13 -19.01 6.16
N ASP A 224 25.71 -20.18 5.73
CA ASP A 224 26.45 -21.12 4.91
C ASP A 224 25.74 -21.49 3.60
N MET A 225 24.98 -20.54 3.05
CA MET A 225 24.19 -20.71 1.83
C MET A 225 23.13 -21.83 1.96
N GLY A 226 22.47 -21.89 3.13
CA GLY A 226 21.39 -22.85 3.37
C GLY A 226 21.82 -24.29 3.61
N ARG A 227 23.10 -24.58 3.86
CA ARG A 227 23.56 -25.95 4.22
C ARG A 227 23.10 -26.33 5.62
N SER A 228 23.02 -25.38 6.52
CA SER A 228 22.49 -25.56 7.86
C SER A 228 21.67 -24.36 8.30
N PHE A 229 20.67 -24.61 9.14
CA PHE A 229 19.83 -23.58 9.73
C PHE A 229 19.82 -23.69 11.25
N SER A 230 19.88 -22.54 11.90
CA SER A 230 19.65 -22.43 13.34
C SER A 230 18.37 -21.68 13.60
N ARG A 231 17.54 -22.18 14.52
CA ARG A 231 16.31 -21.46 14.92
C ARG A 231 16.68 -20.21 15.70
N VAL A 232 16.19 -19.06 15.25
CA VAL A 232 16.37 -17.77 15.89
C VAL A 232 15.37 -17.61 17.03
N THR A 233 14.07 -17.80 16.76
CA THR A 233 13.02 -17.71 17.77
C THR A 233 11.71 -18.32 17.27
N LYS A 234 10.72 -18.45 18.17
CA LYS A 234 9.34 -18.91 17.93
C LYS A 234 8.33 -17.81 18.24
N TYR A 235 7.08 -18.06 17.89
CA TYR A 235 5.94 -17.14 18.10
C TYR A 235 6.14 -15.78 17.42
N VAL A 236 6.68 -15.79 16.21
CA VAL A 236 7.02 -14.59 15.44
C VAL A 236 5.80 -14.10 14.64
N ALA A 237 5.48 -12.82 14.74
CA ALA A 237 4.46 -12.18 13.91
C ALA A 237 5.05 -11.61 12.63
N GLN A 238 6.22 -10.96 12.71
CA GLN A 238 6.91 -10.32 11.58
C GLN A 238 8.43 -10.37 11.80
N PHE A 239 9.21 -10.40 10.72
CA PHE A 239 10.67 -10.35 10.79
C PHE A 239 11.26 -9.69 9.53
N SER A 240 12.45 -9.09 9.69
CA SER A 240 13.20 -8.44 8.61
C SER A 240 14.68 -8.36 8.95
N TRP A 241 15.51 -8.26 7.92
CA TRP A 241 16.87 -7.77 8.09
C TRP A 241 16.87 -6.26 8.39
N GLY A 242 17.95 -5.76 8.99
CA GLY A 242 18.21 -4.34 9.02
C GLY A 242 18.59 -3.78 7.65
N ASP A 243 18.84 -2.46 7.60
CA ASP A 243 19.13 -1.76 6.36
C ASP A 243 20.61 -1.39 6.25
N ALA A 244 21.18 -1.51 5.04
CA ALA A 244 22.58 -1.22 4.74
C ALA A 244 22.89 0.28 4.83
N THR A 245 21.93 1.17 4.59
CA THR A 245 22.12 2.63 4.66
C THR A 245 22.53 3.11 6.05
N VAL A 246 22.03 2.42 7.08
CA VAL A 246 22.35 2.70 8.49
C VAL A 246 23.33 1.70 9.11
N LYS A 247 23.94 0.84 8.28
CA LYS A 247 24.91 -0.19 8.71
C LYS A 247 24.35 -1.14 9.77
N SER A 248 23.08 -1.54 9.59
CA SER A 248 22.41 -2.49 10.47
C SER A 248 21.95 -3.74 9.74
N GLU A 249 22.43 -3.95 8.53
CA GLU A 249 22.03 -5.06 7.65
C GLU A 249 22.22 -6.44 8.29
N ASP A 250 23.20 -6.61 9.19
CA ASP A 250 23.45 -7.86 9.89
C ASP A 250 22.48 -8.13 11.05
N ARG A 251 21.68 -7.12 11.45
CA ARG A 251 20.71 -7.21 12.54
C ARG A 251 19.42 -7.85 12.07
N ILE A 252 18.86 -8.74 12.87
CA ILE A 252 17.53 -9.31 12.65
C ILE A 252 16.55 -8.58 13.56
N TYR A 253 15.59 -7.87 12.96
CA TYR A 253 14.44 -7.29 13.64
C TYR A 253 13.26 -8.24 13.54
N TYR A 254 12.48 -8.36 14.61
CA TYR A 254 11.26 -9.17 14.61
C TYR A 254 10.27 -8.69 15.67
N SER A 255 8.99 -8.94 15.40
CA SER A 255 7.93 -8.82 16.40
C SER A 255 7.50 -10.21 16.86
N LYS A 256 7.33 -10.39 18.18
CA LYS A 256 7.11 -11.68 18.80
C LYS A 256 6.01 -11.59 19.84
N TYR A 257 5.12 -12.57 19.86
CA TYR A 257 4.11 -12.73 20.89
C TYR A 257 4.78 -12.96 22.25
N SER A 258 4.29 -12.28 23.30
CA SER A 258 4.78 -12.46 24.67
C SER A 258 4.30 -13.77 25.28
N LEU A 259 3.12 -14.25 24.88
CA LEU A 259 2.59 -15.55 25.27
C LEU A 259 3.17 -16.63 24.36
N GLU A 260 4.08 -17.44 24.88
CA GLU A 260 4.75 -18.52 24.15
C GLU A 260 4.07 -19.87 24.42
N SER A 261 2.75 -19.96 24.29
CA SER A 261 1.99 -21.20 24.50
C SER A 261 0.74 -21.25 23.65
N GLY A 262 0.36 -22.44 23.22
CA GLY A 262 -0.83 -22.72 22.42
C GLY A 262 -0.69 -22.33 20.94
N ASP A 263 -1.79 -22.47 20.22
CA ASP A 263 -1.86 -22.17 18.80
C ASP A 263 -1.71 -20.67 18.52
N GLN A 264 -0.65 -20.29 17.85
CA GLN A 264 -0.41 -18.89 17.49
C GLN A 264 -1.52 -18.29 16.62
N PRO A 265 -2.09 -18.97 15.60
CA PRO A 265 -3.20 -18.43 14.80
C PRO A 265 -4.49 -18.13 15.59
N LYS A 266 -4.66 -18.78 16.75
CA LYS A 266 -5.80 -18.55 17.64
C LYS A 266 -5.58 -17.43 18.65
N GLN A 267 -4.36 -16.89 18.73
CA GLN A 267 -4.07 -15.75 19.61
C GLN A 267 -4.56 -14.45 18.96
N ASP A 268 -5.31 -13.67 19.73
CA ASP A 268 -5.73 -12.34 19.29
C ASP A 268 -4.52 -11.40 19.27
N GLY A 269 -4.09 -11.00 18.09
CA GLY A 269 -2.93 -10.12 17.90
C GLY A 269 -3.09 -8.74 18.56
N TRP A 270 -4.33 -8.27 18.80
CA TRP A 270 -4.63 -6.97 19.42
C TRP A 270 -4.60 -7.02 20.94
N ASN A 271 -5.14 -8.09 21.51
CA ASN A 271 -5.12 -8.34 22.95
C ASN A 271 -3.85 -9.08 23.40
N SER A 272 -3.10 -9.64 22.47
CA SER A 272 -1.82 -10.29 22.75
C SER A 272 -0.71 -9.23 22.81
N ASN A 273 0.10 -9.31 23.83
CA ASN A 273 1.25 -8.44 23.98
C ASN A 273 2.33 -8.87 22.98
N ILE A 274 2.46 -8.16 21.87
CA ILE A 274 3.50 -8.41 20.85
C ILE A 274 4.62 -7.40 21.08
N ASN A 275 5.86 -7.89 21.22
CA ASN A 275 7.02 -7.06 21.50
C ASN A 275 7.89 -6.93 20.25
N PHE A 276 8.32 -5.71 19.93
CA PHE A 276 9.33 -5.44 18.93
C PHE A 276 10.72 -5.66 19.50
N MET A 277 11.51 -6.50 18.84
CA MET A 277 12.79 -7.01 19.34
C MET A 277 13.84 -7.04 18.23
N TYR A 278 15.12 -7.21 18.64
CA TYR A 278 16.19 -7.51 17.72
C TYR A 278 17.20 -8.51 18.31
N THR A 279 17.98 -9.11 17.40
CA THR A 279 19.17 -9.89 17.72
C THR A 279 20.29 -9.59 16.73
N ASP A 280 21.52 -9.48 17.23
CA ASP A 280 22.75 -9.31 16.43
C ASP A 280 23.55 -10.63 16.30
N ASP A 281 23.11 -11.70 16.96
CA ASP A 281 23.83 -12.96 17.08
C ASP A 281 22.96 -14.21 16.78
N PHE A 282 21.92 -14.02 15.96
CA PHE A 282 21.05 -15.10 15.49
C PHE A 282 20.26 -15.80 16.61
N GLY A 283 19.75 -15.00 17.54
CA GLY A 283 18.84 -15.46 18.60
C GLY A 283 19.52 -15.95 19.88
N LYS A 284 20.85 -15.87 19.99
CA LYS A 284 21.54 -16.19 21.24
C LYS A 284 21.25 -15.14 22.32
N ASN A 285 21.30 -13.87 21.94
CA ASN A 285 20.88 -12.74 22.77
C ASN A 285 19.75 -11.98 22.05
N ASN A 286 18.67 -11.75 22.76
CA ASN A 286 17.47 -11.09 22.24
C ASN A 286 17.19 -9.85 23.08
N THR A 287 17.02 -8.70 22.44
CA THR A 287 16.76 -7.42 23.10
C THR A 287 15.38 -6.92 22.75
N VAL A 288 14.56 -6.63 23.78
CA VAL A 288 13.28 -5.94 23.60
C VAL A 288 13.56 -4.46 23.34
N ILE A 289 13.05 -3.94 22.24
CA ILE A 289 13.13 -2.51 21.90
C ILE A 289 11.86 -1.79 22.37
N MET A 290 10.69 -2.37 22.09
CA MET A 290 9.40 -1.75 22.41
C MET A 290 8.36 -2.81 22.77
N GLU A 291 7.81 -2.72 23.96
CA GLU A 291 6.66 -3.53 24.37
C GLU A 291 5.39 -3.02 23.68
N GLY A 292 4.54 -3.93 23.21
CA GLY A 292 3.34 -3.59 22.45
C GLY A 292 3.63 -3.09 21.03
N GLY A 293 4.85 -3.27 20.52
CA GLY A 293 5.25 -2.97 19.15
C GLY A 293 4.80 -4.06 18.18
N ASN A 294 3.54 -4.00 17.77
CA ASN A 294 2.88 -5.06 17.03
C ASN A 294 3.45 -5.25 15.62
N LYS A 295 3.58 -4.17 14.88
CA LYS A 295 4.05 -4.14 13.49
C LYS A 295 5.24 -3.20 13.37
N PHE A 296 6.15 -3.52 12.44
CA PHE A 296 7.30 -2.65 12.18
C PHE A 296 7.70 -2.67 10.71
N LEU A 297 8.43 -1.66 10.30
CA LEU A 297 9.05 -1.56 8.99
C LEU A 297 10.46 -1.00 9.15
N VAL A 298 11.43 -1.63 8.47
CA VAL A 298 12.79 -1.11 8.31
C VAL A 298 12.96 -0.68 6.86
N SER A 299 13.17 0.60 6.62
CA SER A 299 13.30 1.13 5.26
C SER A 299 14.22 2.34 5.23
N GLY A 300 15.35 2.22 4.53
CA GLY A 300 16.36 3.25 4.45
C GLY A 300 16.88 3.68 5.83
N ASN A 301 16.78 4.97 6.12
CA ASN A 301 17.21 5.54 7.40
C ASN A 301 16.18 5.38 8.53
N TYR A 302 15.00 4.79 8.25
CA TYR A 302 13.91 4.77 9.19
C TYR A 302 13.62 3.36 9.72
N VAL A 303 13.29 3.30 11.00
CA VAL A 303 12.65 2.13 11.61
C VAL A 303 11.32 2.61 12.19
N PHE A 304 10.23 2.11 11.63
CA PHE A 304 8.86 2.40 12.07
C PHE A 304 8.37 1.29 12.98
N VAL A 305 7.63 1.66 14.03
CA VAL A 305 6.93 0.72 14.90
C VAL A 305 5.52 1.22 15.16
N ALA A 306 4.53 0.42 14.79
CA ALA A 306 3.14 0.64 15.15
C ALA A 306 2.89 0.01 16.54
N LYS A 307 2.63 0.85 17.51
CA LYS A 307 2.31 0.45 18.88
C LYS A 307 0.82 0.64 19.14
N VAL A 308 0.15 -0.41 19.60
CA VAL A 308 -1.26 -0.34 19.99
C VAL A 308 -1.45 0.72 21.08
N SER A 309 -2.37 1.65 20.88
CA SER A 309 -2.72 2.70 21.83
C SER A 309 -4.04 2.43 22.55
N ASP A 310 -5.05 1.91 21.84
CA ASP A 310 -6.33 1.48 22.40
C ASP A 310 -6.76 0.19 21.69
N PRO A 311 -6.69 -0.97 22.36
CA PRO A 311 -7.04 -2.25 21.74
C PRO A 311 -8.55 -2.39 21.43
N VAL A 312 -9.41 -1.65 22.13
CA VAL A 312 -10.86 -1.70 21.90
C VAL A 312 -11.25 -0.94 20.65
N LYS A 313 -10.64 0.22 20.43
CA LYS A 313 -10.83 1.03 19.23
C LYS A 313 -9.91 0.64 18.08
N GLN A 314 -9.00 -0.30 18.31
CA GLN A 314 -7.98 -0.73 17.36
C GLN A 314 -7.11 0.44 16.83
N THR A 315 -6.83 1.44 17.69
CA THR A 315 -5.98 2.56 17.32
C THR A 315 -4.51 2.28 17.63
N VAL A 316 -3.63 2.86 16.82
CA VAL A 316 -2.18 2.71 16.93
C VAL A 316 -1.48 4.07 16.98
N ASN A 317 -0.34 4.12 17.64
CA ASN A 317 0.62 5.22 17.53
C ASN A 317 1.81 4.75 16.68
N LEU A 318 2.16 5.53 15.68
CA LEU A 318 3.36 5.29 14.88
C LEU A 318 4.57 5.91 15.60
N TYR A 319 5.61 5.11 15.82
CA TYR A 319 6.89 5.54 16.36
C TYR A 319 7.96 5.42 15.29
N VAL A 320 8.86 6.38 15.22
CA VAL A 320 9.91 6.46 14.21
C VAL A 320 11.26 6.61 14.88
N SER A 321 12.23 5.84 14.43
CA SER A 321 13.64 5.96 14.76
C SER A 321 14.45 6.27 13.51
N THR A 322 15.40 7.19 13.60
CA THR A 322 16.39 7.52 12.55
C THR A 322 17.82 7.25 13.00
N ASP A 323 18.01 6.61 14.16
CA ASP A 323 19.29 6.33 14.80
C ASP A 323 19.54 4.81 15.00
N ASN A 324 19.02 4.00 14.07
CA ASN A 324 19.17 2.55 14.08
C ASN A 324 18.47 1.87 15.29
N ALA A 325 17.24 2.24 15.52
CA ALA A 325 16.37 1.75 16.59
C ALA A 325 16.91 1.98 18.04
N LYS A 326 17.75 2.98 18.25
CA LYS A 326 18.24 3.33 19.58
C LYS A 326 17.24 4.20 20.34
N THR A 327 16.65 5.18 19.63
CA THR A 327 15.61 6.06 20.18
C THR A 327 14.40 6.10 19.27
N PHE A 328 13.22 6.17 19.85
CA PHE A 328 11.97 6.26 19.12
C PHE A 328 11.19 7.50 19.56
N ASN A 329 10.70 8.25 18.58
CA ASN A 329 9.82 9.38 18.81
C ASN A 329 8.46 9.09 18.17
N ARG A 330 7.38 9.53 18.82
CA ARG A 330 6.03 9.37 18.27
C ARG A 330 5.84 10.29 17.07
N ALA A 331 5.36 9.74 15.98
CA ALA A 331 4.93 10.51 14.82
C ALA A 331 3.70 11.37 15.15
N ILE A 332 3.67 12.58 14.61
CA ILE A 332 2.59 13.55 14.78
C ILE A 332 1.85 13.65 13.45
N LEU A 333 0.65 13.05 13.41
CA LEU A 333 -0.26 13.12 12.28
C LEU A 333 -1.49 13.95 12.69
N PRO A 334 -2.14 14.65 11.76
CA PRO A 334 -3.36 15.40 12.04
C PRO A 334 -4.59 14.49 12.26
N VAL A 335 -4.45 13.19 12.10
CA VAL A 335 -5.49 12.15 12.24
C VAL A 335 -5.01 11.04 13.16
N GLU A 336 -5.96 10.34 13.81
CA GLU A 336 -5.69 9.10 14.53
C GLU A 336 -5.48 7.96 13.52
N LEU A 337 -4.53 7.08 13.79
CA LEU A 337 -4.30 5.89 12.99
C LEU A 337 -5.05 4.70 13.59
N GLU A 338 -5.79 4.00 12.75
CA GLU A 338 -6.41 2.71 13.08
C GLU A 338 -5.63 1.57 12.42
N GLU A 339 -5.81 0.36 12.90
CA GLU A 339 -5.26 -0.83 12.24
C GLU A 339 -5.76 -0.88 10.78
N ARG A 340 -4.89 -1.25 9.87
CA ARG A 340 -5.19 -1.35 8.42
C ARG A 340 -5.66 -0.05 7.75
N SER A 341 -5.72 1.06 8.49
CA SER A 341 -6.14 2.35 7.91
C SER A 341 -5.02 3.09 7.19
N TYR A 342 -3.78 2.61 7.24
CA TYR A 342 -2.64 3.33 6.67
C TYR A 342 -1.67 2.43 5.93
N THR A 343 -0.98 3.01 4.96
CA THR A 343 0.08 2.37 4.16
C THR A 343 1.26 3.32 4.03
N ILE A 344 2.48 2.88 4.29
CA ILE A 344 3.70 3.66 4.00
C ILE A 344 4.02 3.45 2.51
N LEU A 345 3.97 4.54 1.73
CA LEU A 345 4.09 4.51 0.29
C LEU A 345 5.54 4.61 -0.19
N ASP A 346 6.31 5.53 0.39
CA ASP A 346 7.72 5.74 0.05
C ASP A 346 8.51 6.32 1.22
N THR A 347 9.81 5.96 1.29
CA THR A 347 10.76 6.49 2.27
C THR A 347 12.11 6.85 1.63
N SER A 348 12.23 6.67 0.32
CA SER A 348 13.52 6.65 -0.39
C SER A 348 14.10 8.03 -0.69
N GLU A 349 13.27 9.08 -0.70
CA GLU A 349 13.66 10.42 -1.12
C GLU A 349 13.82 11.41 0.05
N GLY A 350 14.14 10.90 1.25
CA GLY A 350 14.42 11.72 2.43
C GLY A 350 13.18 12.27 3.14
N ALA A 351 12.01 11.76 2.80
CA ALA A 351 10.74 11.96 3.50
C ALA A 351 9.99 10.63 3.59
N VAL A 352 8.98 10.58 4.40
CA VAL A 352 8.05 9.45 4.49
C VAL A 352 6.72 9.88 3.89
N VAL A 353 6.27 9.15 2.89
CA VAL A 353 4.94 9.32 2.29
C VAL A 353 4.02 8.23 2.86
N ILE A 354 2.91 8.64 3.47
CA ILE A 354 1.95 7.72 4.08
C ILE A 354 0.54 8.02 3.58
N HIS A 355 -0.19 6.97 3.21
CA HIS A 355 -1.63 7.03 2.98
C HIS A 355 -2.36 6.68 4.27
N VAL A 356 -3.41 7.44 4.62
CA VAL A 356 -4.31 7.13 5.75
C VAL A 356 -5.74 7.15 5.26
N GLY A 357 -6.41 6.00 5.36
CA GLY A 357 -7.82 5.82 5.01
C GLY A 357 -8.74 6.57 5.97
N HIS A 358 -9.83 7.12 5.45
CA HIS A 358 -10.82 7.85 6.25
C HIS A 358 -12.28 7.55 5.86
N ASP A 359 -12.51 6.74 4.84
CA ASP A 359 -13.85 6.42 4.34
C ASP A 359 -13.95 4.95 3.98
N TYR A 360 -14.66 4.18 4.80
CA TYR A 360 -14.87 2.74 4.68
C TYR A 360 -16.30 2.42 4.23
N GLU A 361 -16.91 3.25 3.39
CA GLU A 361 -18.24 2.95 2.86
C GLU A 361 -18.21 1.73 1.93
N GLY A 362 -18.26 0.53 2.52
CA GLY A 362 -18.77 -0.74 1.97
C GLY A 362 -18.59 -1.03 0.48
N GLY A 363 -17.41 -0.75 -0.09
CA GLY A 363 -17.09 -0.99 -1.49
C GLY A 363 -15.67 -1.55 -1.65
N ASP A 364 -15.34 -2.06 -2.83
CA ASP A 364 -14.02 -2.61 -3.17
C ASP A 364 -12.90 -1.54 -3.23
N VAL A 365 -13.22 -0.27 -3.02
CA VAL A 365 -12.30 0.87 -3.12
C VAL A 365 -12.41 1.72 -1.87
N GLU A 366 -11.31 1.86 -1.16
CA GLU A 366 -11.17 2.73 0.00
C GLU A 366 -10.63 4.10 -0.45
N VAL A 367 -10.94 5.14 0.32
CA VAL A 367 -10.46 6.49 0.07
C VAL A 367 -9.76 7.01 1.31
N GLY A 368 -8.62 7.67 1.12
CA GLY A 368 -7.86 8.24 2.21
C GLY A 368 -7.04 9.45 1.76
N ASN A 369 -6.19 9.93 2.63
CA ASN A 369 -5.35 11.08 2.38
C ASN A 369 -3.87 10.69 2.34
N ILE A 370 -3.12 11.27 1.42
CA ILE A 370 -1.66 11.19 1.42
C ILE A 370 -1.12 12.29 2.33
N TYR A 371 -0.26 11.90 3.26
CA TYR A 371 0.52 12.79 4.12
C TYR A 371 1.99 12.60 3.84
N ILE A 372 2.76 13.68 3.92
CA ILE A 372 4.23 13.67 3.75
C ILE A 372 4.87 14.18 5.03
N SER A 373 5.93 13.51 5.48
CA SER A 373 6.66 13.89 6.67
C SER A 373 7.71 14.96 6.42
N ASP A 374 8.23 15.55 7.48
CA ASP A 374 9.53 16.20 7.48
C ASP A 374 10.68 15.19 7.29
N ALA A 375 11.91 15.64 7.17
CA ALA A 375 13.09 14.78 7.00
C ALA A 375 13.37 13.86 8.20
N SER A 376 12.77 14.12 9.36
CA SER A 376 12.86 13.24 10.53
C SER A 376 11.85 12.09 10.54
N GLY A 377 10.86 12.11 9.63
CA GLY A 377 9.76 11.15 9.61
C GLY A 377 8.72 11.35 10.71
N LEU A 378 8.75 12.51 11.41
CA LEU A 378 7.95 12.71 12.62
C LEU A 378 6.74 13.60 12.42
N ARG A 379 6.81 14.63 11.61
CA ARG A 379 5.74 15.63 11.47
C ARG A 379 5.14 15.54 10.08
N TYR A 380 3.87 15.18 10.01
CA TYR A 380 3.18 14.91 8.74
C TYR A 380 2.21 16.03 8.38
N SER A 381 2.28 16.53 7.15
CA SER A 381 1.30 17.46 6.58
C SER A 381 0.53 16.82 5.42
N LEU A 382 -0.71 17.27 5.23
CA LEU A 382 -1.57 16.81 4.15
C LEU A 382 -0.97 17.21 2.79
N SER A 383 -0.79 16.23 1.92
CA SER A 383 -0.33 16.42 0.53
C SER A 383 -1.48 16.29 -0.46
N LEU A 384 -2.12 15.12 -0.54
CA LEU A 384 -3.23 14.85 -1.47
C LEU A 384 -4.43 14.28 -0.72
N PRO A 385 -5.59 14.94 -0.76
CA PRO A 385 -6.83 14.38 -0.21
C PRO A 385 -7.48 13.36 -1.16
N ASN A 386 -8.28 12.45 -0.59
CA ASN A 386 -9.12 11.50 -1.32
C ASN A 386 -8.37 10.60 -2.31
N ASN A 387 -7.11 10.25 -2.03
CA ASN A 387 -6.38 9.26 -2.80
C ASN A 387 -7.04 7.89 -2.66
N ILE A 388 -6.95 7.09 -3.71
CA ILE A 388 -7.61 5.80 -3.82
C ILE A 388 -6.70 4.70 -3.30
N ARG A 389 -7.27 3.76 -2.53
CA ARG A 389 -6.63 2.57 -2.00
C ARG A 389 -7.49 1.34 -2.29
N SER A 390 -6.88 0.23 -2.64
CA SER A 390 -7.57 -1.06 -2.78
C SER A 390 -7.80 -1.70 -1.40
N ALA A 391 -8.70 -2.67 -1.33
CA ALA A 391 -8.89 -3.50 -0.13
C ALA A 391 -7.64 -4.31 0.25
N SER A 392 -6.72 -4.54 -0.69
CA SER A 392 -5.39 -5.15 -0.46
C SER A 392 -4.33 -4.18 0.05
N GLY A 393 -4.65 -2.89 0.21
CA GLY A 393 -3.72 -1.87 0.72
C GLY A 393 -2.91 -1.13 -0.35
N GLU A 394 -3.01 -1.51 -1.61
CA GLU A 394 -2.35 -0.82 -2.73
C GLU A 394 -2.98 0.56 -2.95
N CYS A 395 -2.16 1.58 -3.11
CA CYS A 395 -2.61 2.96 -3.30
C CYS A 395 -2.33 3.44 -4.72
N GLU A 396 -3.23 4.25 -5.26
CA GLU A 396 -3.08 4.92 -6.55
C GLU A 396 -2.08 6.08 -6.45
N PHE A 397 -0.83 5.72 -6.20
CA PHE A 397 0.31 6.63 -6.06
C PHE A 397 1.56 5.91 -6.55
N ASP A 398 2.36 6.57 -7.38
CA ASP A 398 3.67 6.08 -7.75
C ASP A 398 4.59 7.27 -8.10
N LYS A 399 5.88 7.00 -8.18
CA LYS A 399 6.89 7.99 -8.54
C LYS A 399 7.45 7.75 -9.93
N VAL A 400 7.91 8.80 -10.56
CA VAL A 400 8.66 8.71 -11.81
C VAL A 400 10.12 8.40 -11.45
N TYR A 401 10.50 7.12 -11.54
CA TYR A 401 11.79 6.60 -11.06
C TYR A 401 13.03 7.29 -11.62
N SER A 402 12.92 7.85 -12.82
CA SER A 402 14.02 8.57 -13.47
C SER A 402 14.19 10.02 -13.01
N LEU A 403 13.22 10.58 -12.26
CA LEU A 403 13.18 11.98 -11.84
C LEU A 403 12.81 12.08 -10.35
N GLU A 404 13.76 12.50 -9.52
CA GLU A 404 13.50 12.71 -8.09
C GLU A 404 12.41 13.75 -7.85
N GLY A 405 11.44 13.44 -6.99
CA GLY A 405 10.37 14.35 -6.57
C GLY A 405 9.18 14.45 -7.51
N VAL A 406 9.16 13.64 -8.59
CA VAL A 406 8.01 13.60 -9.50
C VAL A 406 7.11 12.43 -9.16
N TYR A 407 5.87 12.73 -8.78
CA TYR A 407 4.84 11.77 -8.37
C TYR A 407 3.60 11.88 -9.25
N ILE A 408 2.97 10.73 -9.53
CA ILE A 408 1.66 10.63 -10.20
C ILE A 408 0.70 9.94 -9.25
N ALA A 409 -0.52 10.44 -9.12
CA ALA A 409 -1.52 9.86 -8.24
C ALA A 409 -2.94 10.01 -8.80
N ASN A 410 -3.83 9.11 -8.34
CA ASN A 410 -5.26 9.20 -8.61
C ASN A 410 -6.02 9.53 -7.33
N PHE A 411 -7.04 10.37 -7.46
CA PHE A 411 -7.89 10.75 -6.34
C PHE A 411 -9.37 10.84 -6.76
N ARG A 412 -10.27 10.69 -5.79
CA ARG A 412 -11.71 10.87 -6.00
C ARG A 412 -12.05 12.35 -5.86
N ASP A 413 -12.51 12.95 -6.96
CA ASP A 413 -12.92 14.36 -6.97
C ASP A 413 -14.41 14.51 -6.70
N ASP A 414 -14.78 14.71 -5.43
CA ASP A 414 -16.17 14.93 -4.99
C ASP A 414 -16.60 16.41 -5.12
N SER A 415 -15.69 17.30 -5.54
CA SER A 415 -15.89 18.77 -5.55
C SER A 415 -16.44 19.35 -6.86
N GLY A 416 -16.68 18.51 -7.86
CA GLY A 416 -17.19 18.96 -9.17
C GLY A 416 -16.16 19.66 -10.04
N GLY A 417 -14.86 19.40 -9.86
CA GLY A 417 -13.82 19.78 -10.80
C GLY A 417 -12.96 20.99 -10.44
N ILE A 418 -13.00 21.41 -9.19
CA ILE A 418 -12.09 22.45 -8.70
C ILE A 418 -11.23 21.84 -7.59
N LEU A 419 -9.92 21.66 -7.86
CA LEU A 419 -8.91 21.47 -6.82
C LEU A 419 -8.88 22.75 -5.96
N ASN A 420 -9.86 22.86 -5.07
CA ASN A 420 -9.95 23.98 -4.15
C ASN A 420 -9.60 23.45 -2.75
N PRO A 421 -8.36 23.58 -2.27
CA PRO A 421 -7.99 23.13 -0.92
C PRO A 421 -8.73 23.91 0.17
N THR A 422 -9.47 24.97 -0.20
CA THR A 422 -10.31 25.75 0.71
C THR A 422 -11.76 25.27 0.78
N ASN A 423 -12.20 24.32 -0.05
CA ASN A 423 -13.51 23.71 0.12
C ASN A 423 -13.49 22.82 1.33
N LYS A 424 -13.75 23.47 2.46
CA LYS A 424 -14.25 22.96 3.73
C LYS A 424 -14.16 21.44 3.83
N PHE A 425 -13.04 20.96 4.33
CA PHE A 425 -13.08 19.76 5.14
C PHE A 425 -14.13 19.98 6.24
N LYS A 426 -15.37 19.61 5.98
CA LYS A 426 -16.27 19.21 7.01
C LYS A 426 -15.72 17.89 7.52
N THR A 427 -14.69 17.95 8.36
CA THR A 427 -14.45 16.88 9.30
C THR A 427 -15.79 16.69 10.00
N HIS A 428 -16.43 15.56 9.75
CA HIS A 428 -17.52 15.06 10.58
C HIS A 428 -16.94 14.72 11.97
N MET A 429 -16.57 15.76 12.72
CA MET A 429 -16.26 15.70 14.14
C MET A 429 -17.42 16.17 15.02
N ASP A 430 -18.58 16.38 14.42
CA ASP A 430 -19.81 16.56 15.19
C ASP A 430 -20.68 15.32 14.99
N GLY A 431 -20.71 14.46 16.02
CA GLY A 431 -21.63 13.33 16.14
C GLY A 431 -23.11 13.71 16.24
N THR A 432 -23.57 14.60 15.37
CA THR A 432 -24.98 14.88 15.14
C THR A 432 -25.36 14.36 13.77
N THR A 433 -25.72 13.08 13.74
CA THR A 433 -26.52 12.46 12.68
C THR A 433 -27.70 13.37 12.35
N SER A 434 -27.65 14.06 11.23
CA SER A 434 -28.83 14.62 10.59
C SER A 434 -29.63 13.48 9.95
N GLN A 435 -30.45 12.80 10.76
CA GLN A 435 -31.55 11.94 10.27
C GLN A 435 -32.62 12.80 9.59
N LEU A 436 -32.34 13.32 8.43
CA LEU A 436 -33.34 14.01 7.59
C LEU A 436 -32.93 13.84 6.13
N ASN A 437 -33.26 12.68 5.54
CA ASN A 437 -33.66 12.51 4.13
C ASN A 437 -33.73 11.04 3.68
N GLU A 438 -33.86 10.09 4.59
CA GLU A 438 -33.92 8.65 4.25
C GLU A 438 -35.30 8.13 3.84
N LYS A 439 -36.23 8.99 3.50
CA LYS A 439 -37.63 8.57 3.16
C LYS A 439 -38.12 8.93 1.77
N ARG A 440 -37.22 9.16 0.80
CA ARG A 440 -37.69 9.37 -0.59
C ARG A 440 -36.67 8.89 -1.63
N SER A 441 -36.43 7.60 -1.74
CA SER A 441 -35.97 6.97 -2.99
C SER A 441 -35.93 5.45 -2.90
N ARG A 442 -37.08 4.80 -2.69
CA ARG A 442 -37.25 3.40 -3.07
C ARG A 442 -37.91 3.41 -4.45
N HIS A 443 -37.21 2.88 -5.46
CA HIS A 443 -37.51 2.68 -6.87
C HIS A 443 -36.86 3.69 -7.85
N VAL A 444 -35.54 3.78 -7.83
CA VAL A 444 -34.77 4.04 -9.05
C VAL A 444 -33.75 2.91 -9.16
N ALA A 445 -33.76 2.19 -10.27
CA ALA A 445 -32.76 1.20 -10.59
C ALA A 445 -31.38 1.87 -10.38
N HIS A 446 -30.56 1.35 -9.46
CA HIS A 446 -29.21 1.85 -9.22
C HIS A 446 -28.39 1.68 -10.51
N LYS A 447 -28.41 2.71 -11.35
CA LYS A 447 -27.36 2.88 -12.35
C LYS A 447 -26.10 3.03 -11.53
N LYS A 448 -25.19 2.05 -11.59
CA LYS A 448 -23.89 2.07 -10.90
C LYS A 448 -23.21 3.37 -11.35
N ILE A 449 -23.17 4.38 -10.49
CA ILE A 449 -22.52 5.66 -10.79
C ILE A 449 -21.03 5.36 -10.75
N GLU A 450 -20.35 5.50 -11.87
CA GLU A 450 -18.91 5.37 -11.94
C GLU A 450 -18.27 6.44 -11.03
N PRO A 451 -17.24 6.08 -10.25
CA PRO A 451 -16.55 7.03 -9.36
C PRO A 451 -15.90 8.14 -10.19
N ASN A 452 -15.90 9.36 -9.66
CA ASN A 452 -15.26 10.51 -10.30
C ASN A 452 -13.75 10.53 -9.96
N ILE A 453 -12.98 9.66 -10.61
CA ILE A 453 -11.54 9.52 -10.40
C ILE A 453 -10.79 10.41 -11.38
N ARG A 454 -9.79 11.14 -10.87
CA ARG A 454 -8.91 12.01 -11.64
C ARG A 454 -7.45 11.78 -11.33
N SER A 455 -6.59 12.01 -12.31
CA SER A 455 -5.15 11.90 -12.19
C SER A 455 -4.48 13.25 -12.01
N VAL A 456 -3.46 13.28 -11.17
CA VAL A 456 -2.64 14.47 -10.88
C VAL A 456 -1.16 14.12 -10.86
N VAL A 457 -0.31 15.11 -11.11
CA VAL A 457 1.15 15.03 -11.08
C VAL A 457 1.72 16.09 -10.16
N SER A 458 2.78 15.77 -9.44
CA SER A 458 3.57 16.69 -8.64
C SER A 458 5.03 16.65 -9.09
N PHE A 459 5.71 17.80 -9.09
CA PHE A 459 7.14 17.95 -9.41
C PHE A 459 7.99 18.39 -8.21
N ASN A 460 7.39 18.44 -7.03
CA ASN A 460 8.00 18.90 -5.78
C ASN A 460 7.62 18.01 -4.57
N LYS A 461 7.67 16.68 -4.77
CA LYS A 461 7.37 15.68 -3.72
C LYS A 461 5.97 15.83 -3.10
N GLY A 462 4.96 16.19 -3.90
CA GLY A 462 3.59 16.31 -3.44
C GLY A 462 3.27 17.57 -2.63
N ALA A 463 4.16 18.58 -2.61
CA ALA A 463 3.86 19.88 -2.02
C ALA A 463 2.81 20.65 -2.84
N GLU A 464 2.79 20.41 -4.15
CA GLU A 464 1.79 20.93 -5.07
C GLU A 464 1.40 19.88 -6.10
N TRP A 465 0.11 19.82 -6.45
CA TRP A 465 -0.44 18.87 -7.41
C TRP A 465 -1.15 19.59 -8.56
N HIS A 466 -0.93 19.09 -9.78
CA HIS A 466 -1.50 19.63 -11.02
C HIS A 466 -2.26 18.54 -11.77
N TYR A 467 -3.35 18.91 -12.46
CA TYR A 467 -4.01 18.01 -13.41
C TYR A 467 -3.11 17.75 -14.60
N LEU A 468 -3.10 16.49 -15.06
CA LEU A 468 -2.38 16.09 -16.27
C LEU A 468 -3.03 16.75 -17.50
N GLN A 469 -2.21 17.47 -18.29
CA GLN A 469 -2.69 18.13 -19.51
C GLN A 469 -2.90 17.09 -20.61
N PRO A 470 -4.03 17.14 -21.34
CA PRO A 470 -4.28 16.22 -22.43
C PRO A 470 -3.38 16.54 -23.63
N PRO A 471 -3.00 15.56 -24.46
CA PRO A 471 -2.35 15.84 -25.74
C PRO A 471 -3.28 16.66 -26.64
N ARG A 472 -2.70 17.45 -27.54
CA ARG A 472 -3.48 18.28 -28.49
C ARG A 472 -4.19 17.46 -29.54
N LEU A 473 -3.55 16.37 -29.99
CA LEU A 473 -4.03 15.48 -31.03
C LEU A 473 -3.96 14.04 -30.55
N ASP A 474 -4.86 13.22 -31.03
CA ASP A 474 -4.77 11.77 -30.85
C ASP A 474 -3.71 11.14 -31.78
N SER A 475 -3.51 9.84 -31.69
CA SER A 475 -2.53 9.09 -32.51
C SER A 475 -2.87 9.03 -33.99
N GLU A 476 -4.10 9.41 -34.38
CA GLU A 476 -4.54 9.54 -35.77
C GLU A 476 -4.42 11.00 -36.29
N GLY A 477 -3.92 11.93 -35.48
CA GLY A 477 -3.77 13.33 -35.80
C GLY A 477 -5.07 14.15 -35.72
N LYS A 478 -6.10 13.64 -35.05
CA LYS A 478 -7.37 14.32 -34.83
C LYS A 478 -7.37 15.04 -33.48
N PRO A 479 -7.95 16.26 -33.38
CA PRO A 479 -8.11 16.94 -32.10
C PRO A 479 -9.15 16.19 -31.24
N TYR A 480 -8.91 16.17 -29.92
CA TYR A 480 -9.90 15.69 -28.98
C TYR A 480 -11.12 16.63 -28.94
N ASP A 481 -12.32 16.05 -28.90
CA ASP A 481 -13.58 16.82 -28.70
C ASP A 481 -13.75 17.16 -27.22
N CYS A 482 -13.09 18.22 -26.80
CA CYS A 482 -12.96 18.63 -25.41
C CYS A 482 -13.26 20.11 -25.23
N GLU A 483 -14.11 20.45 -24.25
CA GLU A 483 -14.24 21.83 -23.76
C GLU A 483 -12.99 22.25 -22.97
N GLU A 484 -12.42 23.39 -23.30
CA GLU A 484 -11.25 23.93 -22.60
C GLU A 484 -11.52 24.06 -21.07
N GLY A 485 -10.59 23.54 -20.26
CA GLY A 485 -10.68 23.53 -18.79
C GLY A 485 -11.59 22.44 -18.20
N LYS A 486 -12.23 21.58 -19.02
CA LYS A 486 -13.04 20.45 -18.54
C LYS A 486 -12.45 19.07 -18.88
N CYS A 487 -11.50 19.03 -19.80
CA CYS A 487 -10.83 17.81 -20.21
C CYS A 487 -9.40 17.77 -19.68
N PHE A 488 -9.07 16.63 -19.08
CA PHE A 488 -7.76 16.30 -18.57
C PHE A 488 -7.36 14.90 -19.04
N LEU A 489 -6.09 14.58 -18.93
CA LEU A 489 -5.62 13.22 -19.10
C LEU A 489 -5.78 12.47 -17.77
N HIS A 490 -6.37 11.29 -17.82
CA HIS A 490 -6.53 10.39 -16.68
C HIS A 490 -5.87 9.05 -16.96
N LEU A 491 -5.09 8.55 -16.01
CA LEU A 491 -4.24 7.37 -16.14
C LEU A 491 -4.67 6.28 -15.17
N HIS A 492 -4.62 5.03 -15.60
CA HIS A 492 -4.83 3.88 -14.73
C HIS A 492 -3.61 3.67 -13.82
N GLY A 493 -3.86 3.43 -12.54
CA GLY A 493 -2.84 3.10 -11.56
C GLY A 493 -2.90 1.62 -11.15
N ILE A 494 -2.15 1.27 -10.12
CA ILE A 494 -1.92 -0.12 -9.72
C ILE A 494 -3.17 -0.83 -9.18
N THR A 495 -4.12 -0.10 -8.57
CA THR A 495 -5.32 -0.72 -7.98
C THR A 495 -6.27 -1.28 -9.04
N GLN A 496 -6.16 -0.79 -10.28
CA GLN A 496 -6.95 -1.24 -11.43
C GLN A 496 -6.16 -2.15 -12.37
N TYR A 497 -5.00 -2.60 -11.94
CA TYR A 497 -4.07 -3.41 -12.72
C TYR A 497 -4.69 -4.65 -13.40
N LYS A 498 -5.71 -5.28 -12.80
CA LYS A 498 -6.42 -6.42 -13.40
C LYS A 498 -7.15 -6.07 -14.70
N ASN A 499 -7.42 -4.78 -14.91
CA ASN A 499 -8.16 -4.29 -16.07
C ASN A 499 -7.25 -3.64 -17.10
N PHE A 500 -6.22 -2.89 -16.68
CA PHE A 500 -5.34 -2.11 -17.57
C PHE A 500 -3.94 -1.98 -16.97
N ALA A 501 -2.92 -1.92 -17.81
CA ALA A 501 -1.56 -1.66 -17.39
C ALA A 501 -1.47 -0.28 -16.70
N PRO A 502 -0.87 -0.19 -15.48
CA PRO A 502 -0.71 1.06 -14.75
C PRO A 502 0.34 1.96 -15.41
N PHE A 503 0.40 3.25 -15.02
CA PHE A 503 1.51 4.11 -15.41
C PHE A 503 2.85 3.52 -14.95
N TYR A 504 3.87 3.65 -15.81
CA TYR A 504 5.13 2.91 -15.69
C TYR A 504 6.31 3.79 -16.08
N SER A 505 7.33 3.79 -15.28
CA SER A 505 8.62 4.42 -15.54
C SER A 505 9.76 3.59 -14.99
N VAL A 506 10.96 3.75 -15.54
CA VAL A 506 12.16 3.05 -15.04
C VAL A 506 13.30 4.07 -14.86
N GLU A 507 14.16 3.83 -13.87
CA GLU A 507 15.24 4.76 -13.51
C GLU A 507 16.17 5.11 -14.68
N ASN A 508 16.45 4.15 -15.54
CA ASN A 508 17.40 4.31 -16.65
C ASN A 508 16.79 4.92 -17.92
N ALA A 509 15.45 5.06 -18.01
CA ALA A 509 14.76 5.71 -19.14
C ALA A 509 14.35 7.13 -18.74
N THR A 510 15.30 8.06 -18.82
CA THR A 510 15.17 9.42 -18.25
C THR A 510 14.00 10.19 -18.84
N GLY A 511 13.05 10.58 -17.98
CA GLY A 511 11.88 11.39 -18.30
C GLY A 511 10.77 10.63 -19.03
N LEU A 512 10.95 9.33 -19.35
CA LEU A 512 9.95 8.53 -20.04
C LEU A 512 8.94 7.93 -19.06
N VAL A 513 7.65 8.09 -19.40
CA VAL A 513 6.53 7.48 -18.67
C VAL A 513 5.53 6.94 -19.68
N LEU A 514 5.15 5.68 -19.56
CA LEU A 514 4.07 5.05 -20.30
C LEU A 514 2.86 4.84 -19.39
N ALA A 515 1.66 4.96 -19.95
CA ALA A 515 0.44 4.75 -19.19
C ALA A 515 -0.74 4.39 -20.10
N THR A 516 -1.67 3.59 -19.59
CA THR A 516 -3.01 3.47 -20.16
C THR A 516 -3.94 4.48 -19.51
N GLY A 517 -4.91 5.00 -20.28
CA GLY A 517 -5.84 5.99 -19.75
C GLY A 517 -6.78 6.56 -20.79
N ASN A 518 -7.35 7.72 -20.49
CA ASN A 518 -8.26 8.42 -21.39
C ASN A 518 -8.19 9.94 -21.21
N VAL A 519 -8.53 10.67 -22.27
CA VAL A 519 -8.79 12.11 -22.19
C VAL A 519 -10.28 12.32 -21.91
N GLY A 520 -10.61 13.19 -20.95
CA GLY A 520 -12.00 13.48 -20.61
C GLY A 520 -12.17 14.19 -19.26
N ASP A 521 -13.35 14.06 -18.67
CA ASP A 521 -13.72 14.65 -17.38
C ASP A 521 -13.26 13.79 -16.18
N ARG A 522 -13.09 12.47 -16.39
CA ARG A 522 -12.69 11.49 -15.38
C ARG A 522 -12.08 10.25 -16.01
N LEU A 523 -11.47 9.41 -15.18
CA LEU A 523 -10.95 8.10 -15.58
C LEU A 523 -12.09 7.17 -16.01
N ARG A 524 -11.92 6.48 -17.13
CA ARG A 524 -12.87 5.52 -17.74
C ARG A 524 -12.35 4.11 -17.62
N PHE A 525 -13.26 3.16 -17.39
CA PHE A 525 -12.98 1.74 -17.22
C PHE A 525 -13.51 0.87 -18.39
N ASP A 526 -14.08 1.49 -19.40
CA ASP A 526 -14.52 0.80 -20.62
C ASP A 526 -13.32 0.64 -21.58
N PRO A 527 -12.91 -0.60 -21.94
CA PRO A 527 -11.78 -0.83 -22.84
C PRO A 527 -11.87 -0.10 -24.18
N SER A 528 -13.08 0.22 -24.65
CA SER A 528 -13.28 0.97 -25.89
C SER A 528 -12.92 2.45 -25.82
N GLN A 529 -12.73 2.99 -24.60
CA GLN A 529 -12.45 4.39 -24.31
C GLN A 529 -11.01 4.60 -23.77
N VAL A 530 -10.26 3.52 -23.58
CA VAL A 530 -8.91 3.56 -23.00
C VAL A 530 -7.88 3.44 -24.12
N ASN A 531 -6.88 4.32 -24.09
CA ASN A 531 -5.76 4.39 -25.03
C ASN A 531 -4.43 4.35 -24.25
N THR A 532 -3.33 4.24 -24.98
CA THR A 532 -1.97 4.23 -24.42
C THR A 532 -1.28 5.57 -24.70
N PHE A 533 -0.69 6.15 -23.65
CA PHE A 533 -0.05 7.46 -23.65
C PHE A 533 1.43 7.36 -23.28
N LEU A 534 2.23 8.30 -23.81
CA LEU A 534 3.66 8.43 -23.55
C LEU A 534 4.01 9.89 -23.19
N SER A 535 4.77 10.04 -22.12
CA SER A 535 5.47 11.30 -21.78
C SER A 535 6.98 11.13 -21.94
N ARG A 536 7.68 12.21 -22.36
CA ARG A 536 9.15 12.28 -22.45
C ARG A 536 9.77 13.29 -21.48
N ASP A 537 8.98 13.87 -20.62
CA ASP A 537 9.36 14.97 -19.70
C ASP A 537 8.84 14.76 -18.27
N GLY A 538 8.72 13.48 -17.89
CA GLY A 538 8.34 13.10 -16.53
C GLY A 538 6.86 13.32 -16.21
N GLY A 539 5.99 13.33 -17.21
CA GLY A 539 4.56 13.53 -17.02
C GLY A 539 4.08 14.96 -17.21
N LEU A 540 4.96 15.90 -17.63
CA LEU A 540 4.58 17.29 -17.88
C LEU A 540 3.73 17.42 -19.15
N THR A 541 4.17 16.79 -20.25
CA THR A 541 3.44 16.73 -21.52
C THR A 541 3.27 15.29 -21.99
N TRP A 542 2.20 15.04 -22.74
CA TRP A 542 1.81 13.72 -23.16
C TRP A 542 1.46 13.67 -24.65
N ILE A 543 1.71 12.51 -25.27
CA ILE A 543 1.19 12.13 -26.59
C ILE A 543 0.35 10.87 -26.44
N GLU A 544 -0.70 10.71 -27.25
CA GLU A 544 -1.35 9.41 -27.41
C GLU A 544 -0.46 8.55 -28.31
N ALA A 545 0.14 7.51 -27.71
CA ALA A 545 1.07 6.62 -28.41
C ALA A 545 0.31 5.65 -29.32
N HIS A 546 -0.82 5.12 -28.86
CA HIS A 546 -1.63 4.16 -29.61
C HIS A 546 -3.08 4.11 -29.13
N LYS A 547 -4.02 3.80 -30.03
CA LYS A 547 -5.41 3.49 -29.67
C LYS A 547 -5.48 2.12 -29.01
N GLY A 548 -6.25 2.01 -27.93
CA GLY A 548 -6.38 0.80 -27.13
C GLY A 548 -5.40 0.71 -25.97
N ALA A 549 -5.64 -0.25 -25.09
CA ALA A 549 -4.82 -0.52 -23.92
C ALA A 549 -3.72 -1.53 -24.26
N PHE A 550 -2.48 -1.21 -23.95
CA PHE A 550 -1.31 -2.02 -24.19
C PHE A 550 -0.53 -2.29 -22.91
N ILE A 551 0.09 -3.46 -22.82
CA ILE A 551 1.21 -3.77 -21.94
C ILE A 551 2.48 -3.26 -22.64
N TYR A 552 3.42 -2.70 -21.88
CA TYR A 552 4.60 -2.03 -22.45
C TYR A 552 5.86 -2.27 -21.64
N GLU A 553 7.02 -2.14 -22.32
CA GLU A 553 8.33 -2.23 -21.69
C GLU A 553 9.34 -1.33 -22.44
N PHE A 554 10.35 -0.81 -21.70
CA PHE A 554 11.44 -0.01 -22.20
C PHE A 554 12.70 -0.84 -22.43
N GLY A 555 13.44 -0.59 -23.53
CA GLY A 555 14.77 -1.10 -23.78
C GLY A 555 15.70 -0.01 -24.27
N ASP A 556 16.97 -0.32 -24.46
CA ASP A 556 17.99 0.65 -24.90
C ASP A 556 17.96 1.97 -24.12
N TYR A 557 17.78 1.89 -22.79
CA TYR A 557 17.64 3.06 -21.90
C TYR A 557 16.47 3.99 -22.27
N GLY A 558 15.35 3.41 -22.72
CA GLY A 558 14.17 4.13 -23.19
C GLY A 558 14.18 4.45 -24.69
N GLY A 559 15.29 4.21 -25.38
CA GLY A 559 15.41 4.41 -26.82
C GLY A 559 14.55 3.46 -27.64
N LEU A 560 14.17 2.33 -27.07
CA LEU A 560 13.29 1.32 -27.66
C LEU A 560 12.10 1.09 -26.71
N ILE A 561 10.88 1.13 -27.26
CA ILE A 561 9.63 0.87 -26.55
C ILE A 561 8.95 -0.29 -27.27
N VAL A 562 8.50 -1.30 -26.53
CA VAL A 562 7.78 -2.46 -27.04
C VAL A 562 6.43 -2.57 -26.37
N MET A 563 5.36 -2.76 -27.13
CA MET A 563 3.99 -2.82 -26.63
C MET A 563 3.23 -3.98 -27.26
N ALA A 564 2.33 -4.60 -26.49
CA ALA A 564 1.42 -5.63 -26.95
C ALA A 564 0.01 -5.39 -26.40
N GLU A 565 -1.01 -5.74 -27.18
CA GLU A 565 -2.42 -5.60 -26.79
C GLU A 565 -2.70 -6.32 -25.46
N ASP A 566 -3.30 -5.62 -24.49
CA ASP A 566 -3.58 -6.12 -23.15
C ASP A 566 -4.95 -6.81 -23.05
N GLN A 567 -6.00 -6.18 -23.61
CA GLN A 567 -7.39 -6.57 -23.36
C GLN A 567 -7.93 -7.62 -24.32
N ARG A 568 -7.28 -7.85 -25.41
CA ARG A 568 -7.71 -8.76 -26.48
C ARG A 568 -6.58 -9.71 -26.88
N LYS A 569 -6.96 -10.86 -27.43
CA LYS A 569 -5.98 -11.74 -28.05
C LYS A 569 -5.36 -11.05 -29.26
N THR A 570 -4.06 -11.14 -29.36
CA THR A 570 -3.30 -10.54 -30.44
C THR A 570 -2.32 -11.54 -31.10
N LYS A 571 -1.90 -11.21 -32.29
CA LYS A 571 -0.77 -11.84 -33.00
C LYS A 571 0.29 -10.81 -33.39
N GLU A 572 0.11 -9.54 -32.96
CA GLU A 572 0.90 -8.40 -33.36
C GLU A 572 1.58 -7.75 -32.16
N VAL A 573 2.73 -7.16 -32.39
CA VAL A 573 3.50 -6.34 -31.47
C VAL A 573 3.74 -4.98 -32.10
N VAL A 574 3.61 -3.93 -31.30
CA VAL A 574 3.89 -2.55 -31.68
C VAL A 574 5.18 -2.09 -31.01
N PHE A 575 6.04 -1.38 -31.70
CA PHE A 575 7.27 -0.84 -31.12
C PHE A 575 7.62 0.54 -31.68
N SER A 576 8.41 1.27 -30.90
CA SER A 576 9.06 2.50 -31.31
C SER A 576 10.54 2.45 -30.94
N TRP A 577 11.42 2.85 -31.83
CA TRP A 577 12.87 2.93 -31.63
C TRP A 577 13.40 4.38 -31.49
N ASN A 578 12.49 5.34 -31.50
CA ASN A 578 12.77 6.77 -31.42
C ASN A 578 11.87 7.47 -30.40
N GLU A 579 11.67 6.80 -29.24
CA GLU A 579 10.96 7.35 -28.10
C GLU A 579 9.56 7.88 -28.44
N GLY A 580 8.80 7.11 -29.25
CA GLY A 580 7.43 7.41 -29.63
C GLY A 580 7.24 8.42 -30.79
N ALA A 581 8.33 8.87 -31.47
CA ALA A 581 8.20 9.74 -32.65
C ALA A 581 7.53 9.01 -33.82
N SER A 582 7.75 7.70 -33.94
CA SER A 582 7.06 6.85 -34.90
C SER A 582 6.88 5.45 -34.33
N TRP A 583 5.79 4.81 -34.74
CA TRP A 583 5.39 3.48 -34.31
C TRP A 583 5.36 2.53 -35.46
N PHE A 584 5.72 1.28 -35.19
CA PHE A 584 5.80 0.19 -36.15
C PHE A 584 5.16 -1.05 -35.60
N ASP A 585 4.50 -1.83 -36.40
CA ASP A 585 3.90 -3.11 -36.06
C ASP A 585 4.53 -4.27 -36.83
N PHE A 586 4.51 -5.44 -36.22
CA PHE A 586 4.87 -6.68 -36.89
C PHE A 586 4.10 -7.88 -36.35
N ASN A 587 3.88 -8.87 -37.18
CA ASN A 587 3.26 -10.12 -36.76
C ASN A 587 4.24 -10.97 -35.97
N LEU A 588 3.91 -11.19 -34.68
CA LEU A 588 4.66 -12.01 -33.73
C LEU A 588 4.54 -13.51 -34.09
N THR A 589 3.33 -13.94 -34.41
CA THR A 589 2.95 -15.35 -34.61
C THR A 589 1.77 -15.47 -35.56
N LYS A 590 1.50 -16.73 -36.01
CA LYS A 590 0.35 -17.03 -36.85
C LYS A 590 -0.96 -17.19 -36.09
N HIS A 591 -0.89 -17.47 -34.80
CA HIS A 591 -2.03 -17.79 -33.96
C HIS A 591 -2.16 -16.76 -32.83
N GLU A 592 -3.36 -16.27 -32.63
CA GLU A 592 -3.64 -15.34 -31.54
C GLU A 592 -3.32 -15.93 -30.17
N LEU A 593 -2.82 -15.09 -29.26
CA LEU A 593 -2.58 -15.39 -27.86
C LEU A 593 -3.07 -14.25 -26.98
N SER A 594 -3.37 -14.54 -25.72
CA SER A 594 -3.48 -13.53 -24.67
C SER A 594 -2.08 -13.25 -24.14
N VAL A 595 -1.62 -12.00 -24.23
CA VAL A 595 -0.32 -11.59 -23.70
C VAL A 595 -0.47 -11.40 -22.21
N ASN A 596 0.46 -11.95 -21.43
CA ASN A 596 0.50 -11.75 -19.98
C ASN A 596 1.46 -10.62 -19.62
N ASN A 597 2.64 -10.57 -20.26
CA ASN A 597 3.62 -9.52 -20.00
C ASN A 597 4.69 -9.44 -21.11
N VAL A 598 5.37 -8.31 -21.16
CA VAL A 598 6.62 -8.07 -21.89
C VAL A 598 7.67 -7.71 -20.86
N VAL A 599 8.81 -8.39 -20.85
CA VAL A 599 9.87 -8.18 -19.85
C VAL A 599 11.23 -8.06 -20.52
N ILE A 600 12.13 -7.35 -19.85
CA ILE A 600 13.53 -7.15 -20.25
C ILE A 600 14.44 -7.39 -19.04
N GLU A 601 15.75 -7.44 -19.27
CA GLU A 601 16.70 -7.48 -18.17
C GLU A 601 16.64 -6.20 -17.28
N PRO A 602 16.95 -6.27 -15.99
CA PRO A 602 16.67 -5.19 -15.02
C PRO A 602 17.33 -3.83 -15.29
N LYS A 603 18.36 -3.78 -16.16
CA LYS A 603 19.03 -2.51 -16.50
C LYS A 603 18.39 -1.76 -17.66
N CYS A 604 17.40 -2.34 -18.33
CA CYS A 604 16.78 -1.81 -19.55
C CYS A 604 17.79 -1.42 -20.67
N SER A 605 18.97 -2.05 -20.67
CA SER A 605 20.05 -1.73 -21.63
C SER A 605 19.98 -2.57 -22.91
N SER A 606 19.25 -3.68 -22.85
CA SER A 606 19.15 -4.66 -23.92
C SER A 606 18.28 -4.22 -25.07
N LEU A 607 18.49 -4.85 -26.23
CA LEU A 607 17.60 -4.85 -27.38
C LEU A 607 16.79 -6.15 -27.50
N ASN A 608 16.86 -7.02 -26.46
CA ASN A 608 16.17 -8.30 -26.42
C ASN A 608 15.09 -8.28 -25.35
N PHE A 609 13.89 -8.72 -25.73
CA PHE A 609 12.75 -8.82 -24.83
C PHE A 609 12.22 -10.25 -24.79
N ILE A 610 11.57 -10.61 -23.70
CA ILE A 610 10.75 -11.80 -23.60
C ILE A 610 9.29 -11.36 -23.48
N LEU A 611 8.49 -11.62 -24.51
CA LEU A 611 7.04 -11.49 -24.44
C LEU A 611 6.49 -12.87 -24.13
N TYR A 612 5.60 -12.97 -23.14
CA TYR A 612 4.98 -14.25 -22.83
C TYR A 612 3.47 -14.12 -22.61
N GLY A 613 2.79 -15.22 -22.80
CA GLY A 613 1.35 -15.25 -22.71
C GLY A 613 0.78 -16.67 -22.73
N ASN A 614 -0.51 -16.74 -22.94
CA ASN A 614 -1.28 -17.98 -22.92
C ASN A 614 -1.97 -18.22 -24.27
N ARG A 615 -1.82 -19.43 -24.78
CA ARG A 615 -2.53 -19.93 -25.97
C ARG A 615 -3.28 -21.22 -25.61
N ASN A 616 -4.58 -21.11 -25.34
CA ASN A 616 -5.44 -22.25 -24.99
C ASN A 616 -4.95 -23.08 -23.77
N GLY A 617 -4.50 -22.39 -22.71
CA GLY A 617 -4.01 -23.04 -21.48
C GLY A 617 -2.52 -23.39 -21.50
N ILE A 618 -1.84 -23.23 -22.64
CA ILE A 618 -0.41 -23.49 -22.82
C ILE A 618 0.36 -22.17 -22.74
N GLY A 619 1.40 -22.12 -21.94
CA GLY A 619 2.32 -21.00 -21.87
C GLY A 619 3.18 -20.92 -23.13
N VAL A 620 3.28 -19.73 -23.69
CA VAL A 620 4.11 -19.46 -24.87
C VAL A 620 4.98 -18.24 -24.56
N ALA A 621 6.27 -18.33 -24.83
CA ALA A 621 7.19 -17.19 -24.78
C ALA A 621 7.78 -16.89 -26.14
N PHE A 622 8.04 -15.63 -26.38
CA PHE A 622 8.67 -15.12 -27.60
C PHE A 622 9.91 -14.33 -27.21
N HIS A 623 11.06 -14.76 -27.69
CA HIS A 623 12.27 -13.96 -27.63
C HIS A 623 12.29 -13.00 -28.82
N LEU A 624 12.29 -11.69 -28.54
CA LEU A 624 12.29 -10.61 -29.53
C LEU A 624 13.68 -9.98 -29.57
N ASP A 625 14.38 -10.06 -30.72
CA ASP A 625 15.70 -9.48 -30.93
C ASP A 625 15.62 -8.31 -31.92
N PHE A 626 15.67 -7.09 -31.37
CA PHE A 626 15.64 -5.85 -32.10
C PHE A 626 17.01 -5.42 -32.67
N SER A 627 18.10 -6.09 -32.32
CA SER A 627 19.42 -5.84 -32.93
C SER A 627 19.42 -6.12 -34.44
N ALA A 628 18.50 -7.00 -34.84
CA ALA A 628 18.25 -7.33 -36.25
C ALA A 628 17.74 -6.14 -37.09
N LEU A 629 17.28 -5.04 -36.47
CA LEU A 629 16.96 -3.80 -37.16
C LEU A 629 18.20 -3.14 -37.78
N GLY A 630 19.41 -3.49 -37.34
CA GLY A 630 20.69 -3.06 -37.94
C GLY A 630 20.96 -1.55 -37.80
N GLN A 631 20.38 -0.89 -36.76
CA GLN A 631 20.67 0.51 -36.49
C GLN A 631 22.09 0.66 -35.93
N PRO A 632 22.82 1.76 -36.30
CA PRO A 632 24.13 2.06 -35.73
C PRO A 632 24.05 2.44 -34.25
N LEU A 633 25.17 2.41 -33.57
CA LEU A 633 25.29 3.02 -32.25
C LEU A 633 25.36 4.56 -32.36
N CYS A 634 24.68 5.23 -31.43
CA CYS A 634 24.69 6.69 -31.34
C CYS A 634 26.08 7.24 -31.04
N LYS A 635 26.38 8.42 -31.56
CA LYS A 635 27.67 9.08 -31.48
C LYS A 635 27.56 10.47 -30.84
N GLY A 636 28.68 10.97 -30.29
CA GLY A 636 28.77 12.36 -29.84
C GLY A 636 28.31 12.63 -28.41
N ILE A 637 28.20 11.62 -27.54
CA ILE A 637 27.83 11.81 -26.12
C ILE A 637 28.81 12.71 -25.35
N TRP A 638 30.08 12.78 -25.80
CA TRP A 638 31.09 13.63 -25.19
C TRP A 638 31.22 15.01 -25.85
N SER A 639 30.46 15.26 -26.91
CA SER A 639 30.47 16.50 -27.69
C SER A 639 29.05 16.93 -28.07
N ILE A 640 28.16 17.00 -27.06
CA ILE A 640 26.70 17.19 -27.24
C ILE A 640 26.37 18.51 -27.98
N ASP A 641 27.15 19.57 -27.76
CA ASP A 641 26.96 20.88 -28.45
C ASP A 641 27.35 20.81 -29.93
N SER A 642 27.95 19.75 -30.40
CA SER A 642 28.24 19.52 -31.81
C SER A 642 26.95 19.25 -32.60
N THR A 643 26.83 19.88 -33.78
CA THR A 643 25.70 19.62 -34.70
C THR A 643 25.63 18.17 -35.17
N SER A 644 26.75 17.44 -35.09
CA SER A 644 26.83 16.00 -35.46
C SER A 644 26.55 15.06 -34.29
N SER A 645 26.28 15.56 -33.10
CA SER A 645 25.91 14.72 -31.95
C SER A 645 24.49 14.18 -32.09
N ASP A 646 24.35 12.86 -31.79
CA ASP A 646 23.04 12.20 -31.66
C ASP A 646 22.37 12.49 -30.31
N TYR A 647 23.04 13.22 -29.43
CA TYR A 647 22.58 13.52 -28.07
C TYR A 647 22.25 15.00 -27.90
N GLU A 648 21.36 15.28 -26.96
CA GLU A 648 20.97 16.63 -26.52
C GLU A 648 21.06 16.73 -24.97
N THR A 649 21.20 17.94 -24.47
CA THR A 649 20.97 18.26 -23.05
C THR A 649 19.50 18.54 -22.84
N TRP A 650 18.94 17.99 -21.77
CA TRP A 650 17.58 18.24 -21.36
C TRP A 650 17.50 18.63 -19.89
N ARG A 651 16.65 19.60 -19.59
CA ARG A 651 16.38 20.07 -18.23
C ARG A 651 14.89 19.82 -17.94
N PRO A 652 14.55 19.06 -16.89
CA PRO A 652 13.18 18.96 -16.45
C PRO A 652 12.68 20.30 -15.91
N THR A 653 11.42 20.61 -16.14
CA THR A 653 10.73 21.79 -15.63
C THR A 653 9.41 21.39 -14.99
N ASP A 654 8.91 22.25 -14.09
CA ASP A 654 7.54 22.17 -13.60
C ASP A 654 6.53 22.77 -14.61
N PRO A 655 5.22 22.74 -14.36
CA PRO A 655 4.19 23.34 -15.22
C PRO A 655 4.32 24.85 -15.41
N HIS A 656 5.07 25.55 -14.56
CA HIS A 656 5.33 26.98 -14.65
C HIS A 656 6.59 27.31 -15.48
N GLY A 657 7.31 26.27 -15.93
CA GLY A 657 8.56 26.40 -16.67
C GLY A 657 9.78 26.66 -15.79
N ASN A 658 9.68 26.40 -14.47
CA ASN A 658 10.80 26.57 -13.57
C ASN A 658 11.75 25.35 -13.69
N GLU A 659 13.05 25.63 -13.96
CA GLU A 659 14.11 24.59 -14.05
C GLU A 659 14.68 24.20 -12.67
N CYS A 660 14.35 24.96 -11.59
CA CYS A 660 14.80 24.67 -10.24
C CYS A 660 13.81 23.74 -9.54
N LEU A 661 14.03 22.44 -9.67
CA LEU A 661 13.20 21.43 -8.99
C LEU A 661 13.91 20.96 -7.72
N LEU A 662 13.24 21.04 -6.56
CA LEU A 662 13.79 20.72 -5.25
C LEU A 662 15.13 21.43 -4.96
N GLY A 663 15.17 22.73 -5.28
CA GLY A 663 16.33 23.60 -5.04
C GLY A 663 17.53 23.33 -5.92
N ARG A 664 17.38 22.59 -7.02
CA ARG A 664 18.47 22.29 -7.95
C ARG A 664 18.03 22.32 -9.40
N LYS A 665 18.92 22.75 -10.29
CA LYS A 665 18.81 22.52 -11.72
C LYS A 665 19.48 21.22 -12.07
N LEU A 666 18.75 20.36 -12.77
CA LEU A 666 19.23 19.07 -13.26
C LEU A 666 19.42 19.13 -14.77
N VAL A 667 20.57 18.72 -15.26
CA VAL A 667 20.86 18.65 -16.69
C VAL A 667 21.17 17.20 -17.06
N TYR A 668 20.25 16.60 -17.81
CA TYR A 668 20.39 15.24 -18.30
C TYR A 668 20.92 15.24 -19.72
N LYS A 669 21.69 14.19 -20.06
CA LYS A 669 22.09 13.88 -21.41
C LYS A 669 21.22 12.76 -21.92
N ARG A 670 20.46 13.01 -22.98
CA ARG A 670 19.59 12.00 -23.60
C ARG A 670 19.75 12.01 -25.13
N ARG A 671 19.32 10.94 -25.77
CA ARG A 671 19.31 10.84 -27.22
C ARG A 671 18.30 11.83 -27.81
N LYS A 672 18.66 12.48 -28.95
CA LYS A 672 17.70 13.23 -29.72
C LYS A 672 16.67 12.30 -30.31
N GLN A 673 15.39 12.67 -30.25
CA GLN A 673 14.29 11.86 -30.76
C GLN A 673 14.42 11.60 -32.28
N ALA A 674 15.01 12.54 -33.05
CA ALA A 674 15.23 12.39 -34.48
C ALA A 674 16.43 11.51 -34.85
N SER A 675 17.26 11.07 -33.89
CA SER A 675 18.44 10.25 -34.19
C SER A 675 18.05 8.79 -34.45
N GLU A 676 18.52 8.24 -35.60
CA GLU A 676 18.28 6.87 -35.98
C GLU A 676 19.43 5.93 -35.57
N CYS A 677 19.58 5.75 -34.23
CA CYS A 677 20.63 4.93 -33.61
C CYS A 677 20.21 4.35 -32.29
N PHE A 678 20.91 3.33 -31.80
CA PHE A 678 20.75 2.79 -30.45
C PHE A 678 21.77 3.37 -29.49
N ASN A 679 21.39 3.61 -28.22
CA ASN A 679 22.28 4.09 -27.16
C ASN A 679 23.40 3.12 -26.86
N GLY A 680 23.09 1.82 -26.82
CA GLY A 680 24.03 0.74 -26.52
C GLY A 680 24.32 0.57 -25.03
N LYS A 681 24.92 -0.56 -24.64
CA LYS A 681 25.11 -0.98 -23.27
C LYS A 681 25.97 -0.06 -22.40
N GLU A 682 26.84 0.75 -23.00
CA GLU A 682 27.74 1.66 -22.28
C GLU A 682 27.16 3.07 -22.06
N PHE A 683 25.93 3.29 -22.47
CA PHE A 683 25.25 4.57 -22.26
C PHE A 683 25.01 4.81 -20.76
N LYS A 684 25.29 6.04 -20.31
CA LYS A 684 24.93 6.53 -18.98
C LYS A 684 24.30 7.90 -19.13
N ALA A 685 23.07 8.06 -18.70
CA ALA A 685 22.46 9.36 -18.49
C ALA A 685 23.23 10.09 -17.39
N THR A 686 24.09 11.03 -17.76
CA THR A 686 24.85 11.84 -16.80
C THR A 686 23.98 12.99 -16.35
N VAL A 687 23.99 13.27 -15.02
CA VAL A 687 23.28 14.39 -14.43
C VAL A 687 24.27 15.41 -13.90
N GLU A 688 24.23 16.63 -14.45
CA GLU A 688 24.90 17.77 -13.85
C GLU A 688 23.92 18.46 -12.90
N ARG A 689 24.39 18.93 -11.74
CA ARG A 689 23.56 19.52 -10.69
C ARG A 689 24.09 20.89 -10.31
N GLU A 690 23.23 21.90 -10.36
CA GLU A 690 23.50 23.25 -9.90
C GLU A 690 22.51 23.62 -8.80
N VAL A 691 22.99 24.13 -7.67
CA VAL A 691 22.13 24.53 -6.54
C VAL A 691 21.49 25.88 -6.83
N CYS A 692 20.18 25.97 -6.63
CA CYS A 692 19.40 27.20 -6.80
C CYS A 692 19.34 28.04 -5.52
N THR A 693 18.99 29.29 -5.68
CA THR A 693 18.62 30.18 -4.58
C THR A 693 17.20 29.86 -4.11
N CYS A 694 16.99 29.77 -2.80
CA CYS A 694 15.68 29.43 -2.23
C CYS A 694 14.61 30.49 -2.56
N THR A 695 13.42 30.00 -2.90
CA THR A 695 12.19 30.75 -3.15
C THR A 695 11.08 30.27 -2.23
N PRO A 696 9.91 30.88 -2.13
CA PRO A 696 8.77 30.34 -1.37
C PRO A 696 8.27 28.99 -1.87
N GLU A 697 8.58 28.61 -3.09
CA GLU A 697 8.17 27.35 -3.72
C GLU A 697 8.97 26.14 -3.22
N ASP A 698 10.17 26.40 -2.65
CA ASP A 698 11.00 25.37 -2.00
C ASP A 698 10.51 24.99 -0.59
N TYR A 699 9.38 25.60 -0.16
CA TYR A 699 8.79 25.39 1.15
C TYR A 699 7.34 24.96 1.04
N GLU A 700 6.94 24.03 1.89
CA GLU A 700 5.57 23.61 2.09
C GLU A 700 5.00 24.13 3.42
N CYS A 701 3.69 23.99 3.61
CA CYS A 701 3.08 24.39 4.88
C CYS A 701 3.42 23.39 5.99
N GLU A 702 3.83 23.91 7.15
CA GLU A 702 4.03 23.11 8.35
C GLU A 702 2.69 22.54 8.85
N ILE A 703 2.75 21.47 9.61
CA ILE A 703 1.56 20.82 10.20
C ILE A 703 0.66 21.85 10.92
N GLY A 704 -0.64 21.82 10.63
CA GLY A 704 -1.62 22.81 11.16
C GLY A 704 -1.74 24.08 10.33
N PHE A 705 -1.07 24.13 9.19
CA PHE A 705 -1.25 25.18 8.19
C PHE A 705 -1.67 24.58 6.87
N THR A 706 -2.44 25.33 6.10
CA THR A 706 -2.90 24.96 4.76
C THR A 706 -2.61 26.07 3.77
N ARG A 707 -2.33 25.69 2.52
CA ARG A 707 -2.10 26.62 1.41
C ARG A 707 -3.37 26.68 0.55
N ALA A 708 -3.80 27.89 0.22
CA ALA A 708 -4.86 28.05 -0.78
C ALA A 708 -4.28 27.85 -2.19
N VAL A 709 -5.08 27.31 -3.12
CA VAL A 709 -4.72 27.15 -4.53
C VAL A 709 -4.28 28.49 -5.13
N GLY A 710 -3.16 28.49 -5.83
CA GLY A 710 -2.58 29.68 -6.46
C GLY A 710 -2.01 30.69 -5.46
N SER A 711 -1.83 30.33 -4.19
CA SER A 711 -1.24 31.18 -3.15
C SER A 711 -0.03 30.53 -2.52
N ASN A 712 1.10 31.22 -2.47
CA ASN A 712 2.30 30.78 -1.75
C ASN A 712 2.22 31.03 -0.23
N THR A 713 1.02 31.40 0.30
CA THR A 713 0.85 31.76 1.70
C THR A 713 0.18 30.65 2.50
N CYS A 714 0.88 30.13 3.50
CA CYS A 714 0.35 29.18 4.47
C CYS A 714 -0.53 29.89 5.49
N LYS A 715 -1.78 29.44 5.64
CA LYS A 715 -2.78 29.95 6.60
C LYS A 715 -3.04 28.91 7.64
N ILE A 716 -3.32 29.36 8.87
CA ILE A 716 -3.64 28.51 10.01
C ILE A 716 -4.91 27.70 9.70
N ASP A 717 -4.83 26.39 9.82
CA ASP A 717 -6.00 25.52 9.91
C ASP A 717 -6.52 25.57 11.36
N GLY A 718 -7.65 26.26 11.55
CA GLY A 718 -8.11 26.76 12.85
C GLY A 718 -8.40 25.72 13.94
N ASN A 719 -8.42 24.41 13.64
CA ASN A 719 -8.82 23.38 14.59
C ASN A 719 -7.66 22.55 15.16
N TRP A 720 -6.56 22.41 14.43
CA TRP A 720 -5.48 21.49 14.81
C TRP A 720 -4.41 22.14 15.72
N LEU A 721 -3.96 23.35 15.40
CA LEU A 721 -2.91 24.07 16.16
C LEU A 721 -3.28 24.35 17.61
N MET A 722 -4.58 24.37 17.93
CA MET A 722 -5.06 24.64 19.28
C MET A 722 -4.80 23.49 20.28
N ARG A 723 -4.47 22.29 19.80
CA ARG A 723 -4.24 21.13 20.68
C ARG A 723 -2.79 20.95 21.12
N GLU A 724 -1.83 21.24 20.23
CA GLU A 724 -0.42 20.87 20.41
C GLU A 724 0.51 22.02 20.83
N GLY A 725 0.24 23.26 20.40
CA GLY A 725 1.12 24.41 20.62
C GLY A 725 0.82 25.27 21.85
N CYS A 726 -0.42 25.20 22.35
CA CYS A 726 -0.92 26.10 23.40
C CYS A 726 -0.95 25.45 24.78
N THR A 727 0.21 25.38 25.43
CA THR A 727 0.31 24.76 26.76
C THR A 727 0.09 25.73 27.92
N SER A 728 0.49 27.00 27.84
CA SER A 728 0.32 27.99 28.95
C SER A 728 0.45 29.44 28.52
N SER A 729 0.80 29.71 27.24
CA SER A 729 1.04 31.07 26.74
C SER A 729 -0.18 31.63 26.02
N SER A 730 -0.32 32.96 25.93
CA SER A 730 -1.37 33.60 25.13
C SER A 730 -1.12 33.44 23.61
N PHE A 731 0.09 33.12 23.21
CA PHE A 731 0.51 32.80 21.83
C PHE A 731 1.76 31.93 21.85
N PHE A 732 2.01 31.22 20.76
CA PHE A 732 3.25 30.52 20.49
C PHE A 732 3.82 30.92 19.12
N TRP A 733 5.14 30.82 18.97
CA TRP A 733 5.83 31.07 17.71
C TRP A 733 5.98 29.77 16.93
N THR A 734 5.72 29.81 15.64
CA THR A 734 5.94 28.70 14.71
C THR A 734 6.37 29.25 13.36
N ASP A 735 7.19 28.45 12.64
CA ASP A 735 7.48 28.70 11.25
C ASP A 735 6.32 28.09 10.43
N ALA A 736 5.36 28.88 9.99
CA ALA A 736 4.21 28.40 9.20
C ALA A 736 4.60 27.59 7.95
N TYR A 737 5.87 27.55 7.63
CA TYR A 737 6.49 26.87 6.50
C TYR A 737 7.61 25.97 6.98
N ARG A 738 7.77 24.83 6.31
CA ARG A 738 8.94 23.97 6.41
C ARG A 738 9.53 23.77 5.01
N LYS A 739 10.84 23.58 4.95
CA LYS A 739 11.53 23.26 3.71
C LYS A 739 11.07 21.88 3.22
N ILE A 740 10.80 21.75 1.92
CA ILE A 740 10.43 20.46 1.32
C ILE A 740 11.57 19.46 1.58
N PRO A 741 11.29 18.25 2.10
CA PRO A 741 12.32 17.28 2.39
C PRO A 741 13.15 16.91 1.15
N GLY A 742 14.49 16.92 1.29
CA GLY A 742 15.39 16.67 0.17
C GLY A 742 15.63 17.88 -0.74
N ASP A 743 14.96 19.02 -0.52
CA ASP A 743 15.29 20.26 -1.18
C ASP A 743 16.66 20.79 -0.74
N VAL A 744 17.50 21.17 -1.70
CA VAL A 744 18.90 21.58 -1.47
C VAL A 744 19.15 23.05 -1.76
N CYS A 745 18.13 23.88 -2.02
CA CYS A 745 18.30 25.31 -2.26
C CYS A 745 19.16 25.98 -1.18
N ALA A 746 19.92 26.99 -1.52
CA ALA A 746 20.79 27.69 -0.59
C ALA A 746 20.62 29.22 -0.71
N ALA A 747 20.69 29.92 0.42
CA ALA A 747 20.47 31.35 0.52
C ALA A 747 19.05 31.76 0.02
N GLY A 748 18.78 33.04 -0.15
CA GLY A 748 17.52 33.55 -0.69
C GLY A 748 16.41 33.70 0.34
N TRP A 749 15.21 33.29 -0.03
CA TRP A 749 14.02 33.40 0.82
C TRP A 749 14.07 32.38 1.98
N ALA A 750 13.66 32.82 3.16
CA ALA A 750 13.47 32.00 4.33
C ALA A 750 12.18 32.39 5.05
N PRO A 751 11.41 31.44 5.62
CA PRO A 751 10.21 31.76 6.35
C PRO A 751 10.53 32.60 7.60
N LYS A 752 9.59 33.47 7.98
CA LYS A 752 9.68 34.23 9.23
C LYS A 752 8.73 33.61 10.24
N PRO A 753 9.15 33.42 11.51
CA PRO A 753 8.28 32.96 12.54
C PRO A 753 6.99 33.76 12.67
N VAL A 754 5.86 33.08 12.79
CA VAL A 754 4.53 33.67 12.95
C VAL A 754 4.03 33.41 14.37
N ALA A 755 3.53 34.46 15.03
CA ALA A 755 2.89 34.32 16.33
C ALA A 755 1.45 33.82 16.16
N VAL A 756 1.16 32.64 16.64
CA VAL A 756 -0.18 32.04 16.63
C VAL A 756 -0.87 32.31 17.97
N PRO A 757 -2.00 33.06 17.99
CA PRO A 757 -2.72 33.33 19.24
C PRO A 757 -3.37 32.02 19.75
N CYS A 758 -3.16 31.74 21.02
CA CYS A 758 -3.83 30.65 21.71
C CYS A 758 -5.26 31.06 22.11
N PRO A 759 -6.24 30.13 22.06
CA PRO A 759 -7.55 30.40 22.59
C PRO A 759 -7.44 30.72 24.08
N PRO A 760 -8.22 31.69 24.60
CA PRO A 760 -8.19 31.99 26.04
C PRO A 760 -8.51 30.71 26.81
N HIS A 761 -7.62 30.32 27.70
CA HIS A 761 -7.88 29.22 28.62
C HIS A 761 -9.15 29.52 29.37
N SER A 762 -10.22 28.84 29.01
CA SER A 762 -11.40 28.87 29.86
C SER A 762 -11.04 28.05 31.09
N PRO A 763 -10.96 28.65 32.27
CA PRO A 763 -10.46 27.98 33.47
C PRO A 763 -11.34 26.80 33.94
N LEU A 764 -12.38 26.50 33.20
CA LEU A 764 -13.35 25.47 33.54
C LEU A 764 -13.53 24.53 32.34
N SER A 765 -13.29 23.25 32.55
CA SER A 765 -13.57 22.20 31.57
C SER A 765 -15.06 22.20 31.20
N LYS A 766 -15.43 21.58 30.04
CA LYS A 766 -16.85 21.43 29.64
C LYS A 766 -17.67 20.76 30.76
N GLY A 767 -17.11 19.76 31.43
CA GLY A 767 -17.74 19.10 32.59
C GLY A 767 -17.91 20.04 33.78
N SER A 768 -16.88 20.83 34.11
CA SER A 768 -16.96 21.80 35.24
C SER A 768 -17.97 22.93 34.97
N LYS A 769 -18.11 23.36 33.67
CA LYS A 769 -19.16 24.34 33.27
C LYS A 769 -20.55 23.75 33.43
N MET A 770 -20.74 22.48 33.04
CA MET A 770 -22.03 21.78 33.19
C MET A 770 -22.36 21.58 34.67
N VAL A 771 -21.39 21.22 35.53
CA VAL A 771 -21.58 21.10 36.96
C VAL A 771 -21.89 22.47 37.60
N LEU A 772 -21.18 23.53 37.21
CA LEU A 772 -21.44 24.89 37.72
C LEU A 772 -22.83 25.39 37.30
N THR A 773 -23.27 25.15 36.06
CA THR A 773 -24.62 25.46 35.61
C THR A 773 -25.68 24.66 36.37
N MET A 774 -25.45 23.36 36.65
CA MET A 774 -26.34 22.55 37.48
C MET A 774 -26.44 23.11 38.92
N ILE A 775 -25.32 23.47 39.52
CA ILE A 775 -25.27 24.06 40.86
C ILE A 775 -26.06 25.40 40.90
N LEU A 776 -25.87 26.25 39.88
CA LEU A 776 -26.61 27.51 39.78
C LEU A 776 -28.12 27.28 39.62
N VAL A 777 -28.53 26.31 38.77
CA VAL A 777 -29.95 25.95 38.58
C VAL A 777 -30.54 25.43 39.90
N LEU A 778 -29.83 24.54 40.62
CA LEU A 778 -30.25 24.04 41.90
C LEU A 778 -30.35 25.16 42.95
N ALA A 779 -29.42 26.12 42.95
CA ALA A 779 -29.47 27.30 43.84
C ALA A 779 -30.67 28.19 43.52
N PHE A 780 -30.99 28.40 42.24
CA PHE A 780 -32.20 29.13 41.83
C PHE A 780 -33.49 28.40 42.24
N ILE A 781 -33.56 27.06 42.10
CA ILE A 781 -34.68 26.24 42.54
C ILE A 781 -34.82 26.36 44.09
N MET A 782 -33.73 26.25 44.82
CA MET A 782 -33.74 26.39 46.27
C MET A 782 -34.18 27.81 46.72
N MET A 783 -33.64 28.86 46.08
CA MET A 783 -34.13 30.25 46.32
C MET A 783 -35.60 30.42 46.03
N GLY A 784 -36.08 29.80 44.93
CA GLY A 784 -37.51 29.78 44.57
C GLY A 784 -38.33 29.07 45.64
N ILE A 785 -37.89 27.92 46.14
CA ILE A 785 -38.56 27.19 47.26
C ILE A 785 -38.60 28.03 48.54
N VAL A 786 -37.46 28.66 48.91
CA VAL A 786 -37.40 29.55 50.08
C VAL A 786 -38.31 30.79 49.89
N TYR A 787 -38.34 31.39 48.73
CA TYR A 787 -39.19 32.51 48.43
C TYR A 787 -40.68 32.13 48.47
N ILE A 788 -41.07 30.99 47.92
CA ILE A 788 -42.42 30.43 48.00
C ILE A 788 -42.75 30.09 49.45
N SER A 789 -41.80 29.53 50.22
CA SER A 789 -41.98 29.20 51.65
C SER A 789 -42.20 30.42 52.53
N ASN A 790 -41.61 31.55 52.20
CA ASN A 790 -41.71 32.78 52.96
C ASN A 790 -42.87 33.69 52.51
N ASN A 791 -43.57 33.42 51.43
CA ASN A 791 -44.63 34.20 50.89
C ASN A 791 -45.96 33.46 51.02
N ASP A 792 -46.82 33.93 52.03
CA ASP A 792 -48.06 33.22 52.34
C ASP A 792 -49.08 33.25 51.21
N LYS A 793 -49.07 34.23 50.33
CA LYS A 793 -49.95 34.29 49.17
C LYS A 793 -49.59 33.23 48.12
N LEU A 794 -48.34 32.96 47.94
CA LEU A 794 -47.84 31.93 47.00
C LEU A 794 -48.00 30.51 47.56
N LYS A 795 -47.82 30.29 48.87
CA LYS A 795 -48.14 29.02 49.53
C LYS A 795 -49.55 28.57 49.30
N HIS A 796 -50.55 29.50 49.47
CA HIS A 796 -51.98 29.20 49.23
C HIS A 796 -52.27 28.85 47.76
N MET A 797 -51.56 29.44 46.80
CA MET A 797 -51.77 29.20 45.38
C MET A 797 -51.21 27.82 44.99
N PHE A 798 -50.06 27.44 45.50
CA PHE A 798 -49.46 26.09 45.23
C PHE A 798 -50.23 24.99 46.00
N HIS A 799 -50.83 25.25 47.11
CA HIS A 799 -51.64 24.26 47.83
C HIS A 799 -52.94 23.90 47.10
N ASN A 800 -53.47 24.84 46.30
CA ASN A 800 -54.70 24.64 45.50
C ASN A 800 -54.41 23.95 44.13
N TYR A 801 -53.22 23.99 43.65
CA TYR A 801 -52.83 23.32 42.38
C TYR A 801 -52.11 21.99 42.59
N GLY A 802 -52.74 21.05 43.33
CA GLY A 802 -52.51 19.62 43.13
C GLY A 802 -51.23 18.96 43.62
N PHE A 803 -50.38 19.60 44.46
CA PHE A 803 -49.26 18.94 45.11
C PHE A 803 -49.65 18.23 46.45
N LYS A 804 -50.74 17.46 46.40
CA LYS A 804 -51.18 16.65 47.57
C LYS A 804 -50.38 15.35 47.77
N GLN A 805 -49.47 15.01 46.89
CA GLN A 805 -48.83 13.70 46.93
C GLN A 805 -47.42 13.64 47.57
N PHE A 806 -46.86 14.84 47.96
CA PHE A 806 -45.52 14.88 48.57
C PHE A 806 -45.49 15.11 50.09
N SER A 807 -46.64 15.19 50.77
CA SER A 807 -46.67 15.50 52.24
C SER A 807 -46.88 14.30 53.16
N TYR A 808 -46.84 13.07 52.61
CA TYR A 808 -47.09 11.84 53.44
C TYR A 808 -45.86 10.97 53.75
N VAL A 809 -44.67 11.40 53.40
CA VAL A 809 -43.42 10.57 53.67
C VAL A 809 -42.62 11.11 54.86
N ALA A 810 -43.02 12.10 55.51
CA ALA A 810 -42.25 12.68 56.63
C ALA A 810 -43.00 12.69 57.94
N TYR A 811 -43.42 11.55 58.48
CA TYR A 811 -43.58 11.35 59.91
C TYR A 811 -44.01 9.90 60.20
N ALA A 812 -43.07 9.06 60.53
CA ALA A 812 -43.27 7.90 61.40
C ALA A 812 -42.18 7.93 62.49
N PRO A 813 -42.55 7.97 63.76
CA PRO A 813 -41.59 8.04 64.87
C PRO A 813 -40.99 6.66 65.08
N VAL A 814 -39.68 6.68 65.26
CA VAL A 814 -38.91 5.55 65.80
C VAL A 814 -39.30 5.36 67.24
N ASN A 815 -39.92 4.23 67.62
CA ASN A 815 -39.90 3.70 68.97
C ASN A 815 -39.34 2.29 68.93
N ALA A 816 -38.25 2.19 69.70
CA ALA A 816 -37.53 0.99 70.01
C ALA A 816 -38.39 0.01 70.84
N LYS A 817 -38.24 -1.29 70.57
CA LYS A 817 -38.07 -2.29 71.65
C LYS A 817 -37.41 -3.52 71.13
N ARG A 818 -36.41 -3.95 71.91
CA ARG A 818 -35.65 -5.20 71.90
C ARG A 818 -36.60 -6.42 72.03
N GLY A 819 -36.17 -7.52 71.40
CA GLY A 819 -36.73 -8.81 71.74
C GLY A 819 -36.05 -9.91 70.94
N ALA A 820 -35.33 -10.74 71.61
CA ALA A 820 -34.44 -11.77 71.17
C ALA A 820 -35.12 -13.01 70.61
N GLN A 821 -34.34 -13.79 69.91
CA GLN A 821 -34.21 -15.26 69.88
C GLN A 821 -34.84 -16.05 68.70
N ARG A 822 -33.93 -16.80 68.14
CA ARG A 822 -33.98 -18.19 67.66
C ARG A 822 -34.74 -18.56 66.39
N GLY A 823 -33.95 -19.00 65.40
CA GLY A 823 -33.85 -20.39 65.02
C GLY A 823 -34.84 -20.86 63.98
N GLY A 824 -34.32 -21.35 62.92
CA GLY A 824 -35.12 -22.21 62.03
C GLY A 824 -34.63 -22.17 60.56
N SER A 825 -33.74 -23.07 60.26
CA SER A 825 -33.47 -23.57 58.92
C SER A 825 -34.75 -23.98 58.20
N PHE A 826 -34.89 -23.59 56.94
CA PHE A 826 -35.42 -24.45 55.84
C PHE A 826 -35.11 -23.85 54.48
N GLY A 827 -34.55 -24.68 53.64
CA GLY A 827 -34.23 -24.46 52.25
C GLY A 827 -35.48 -24.44 51.37
N GLY A 828 -35.35 -23.76 50.31
CA GLY A 828 -36.36 -23.74 49.24
C GLY A 828 -35.74 -23.15 48.01
N ARG A 829 -35.31 -24.07 47.18
CA ARG A 829 -34.85 -23.88 45.81
C ARG A 829 -36.02 -23.41 44.94
N PHE A 830 -35.91 -22.31 44.27
CA PHE A 830 -36.78 -22.01 43.14
C PHE A 830 -35.95 -21.74 41.91
N GLU A 831 -36.05 -22.65 40.97
CA GLU A 831 -35.70 -22.44 39.56
C GLU A 831 -36.86 -21.69 38.89
N PRO A 832 -36.59 -20.78 37.95
CA PRO A 832 -37.60 -20.42 36.96
C PRO A 832 -37.38 -21.16 35.64
N GLU A 833 -38.47 -21.81 35.23
CA GLU A 833 -38.62 -22.49 33.94
C GLU A 833 -38.42 -21.53 32.74
N LEU A 834 -37.65 -22.03 31.78
CA LEU A 834 -37.60 -21.50 30.43
C LEU A 834 -38.79 -22.06 29.61
N GLY A 835 -39.65 -21.19 29.17
CA GLY A 835 -40.67 -21.48 28.17
C GLY A 835 -40.04 -21.38 26.77
N PHE A 836 -40.00 -22.49 26.07
CA PHE A 836 -39.72 -22.58 24.62
C PHE A 836 -40.93 -22.03 23.86
N ILE A 837 -40.67 -21.21 22.83
CA ILE A 837 -41.58 -21.01 21.73
C ILE A 837 -40.81 -21.38 20.44
N ASP A 838 -41.30 -22.45 19.82
CA ASP A 838 -40.94 -22.88 18.48
C ASP A 838 -41.34 -21.80 17.47
N ALA A 839 -40.46 -21.48 16.54
CA ALA A 839 -40.82 -20.84 15.29
C ALA A 839 -40.11 -21.56 14.14
N GLU A 840 -40.90 -21.96 13.20
CA GLU A 840 -40.67 -22.80 12.06
C GLU A 840 -39.56 -22.30 11.10
N GLN A 841 -38.95 -23.29 10.51
CA GLN A 841 -38.05 -23.21 9.35
C GLN A 841 -38.81 -22.61 8.14
N ASP A 842 -38.17 -21.62 7.51
CA ASP A 842 -38.31 -21.42 6.07
C ASP A 842 -36.94 -21.37 5.41
N HIS A 843 -36.80 -22.32 4.50
CA HIS A 843 -35.67 -22.43 3.59
C HIS A 843 -35.77 -21.34 2.55
N ASP A 844 -34.74 -20.53 2.40
CA ASP A 844 -34.31 -20.02 1.11
C ASP A 844 -32.82 -19.66 1.19
N GLU A 845 -32.01 -20.55 0.65
CA GLU A 845 -30.62 -20.36 0.37
C GLU A 845 -30.48 -19.63 -0.99
N PRO A 846 -29.81 -18.51 -1.11
CA PRO A 846 -29.31 -18.07 -2.39
C PRO A 846 -27.81 -18.22 -2.49
N ALA A 847 -27.41 -19.13 -3.36
CA ALA A 847 -26.31 -18.99 -4.31
C ALA A 847 -25.23 -17.90 -3.99
N LEU A 848 -24.34 -18.17 -3.05
CA LEU A 848 -23.11 -17.41 -2.85
C LEU A 848 -21.85 -18.27 -2.85
N LEU A 849 -21.96 -19.52 -3.26
CA LEU A 849 -20.85 -20.50 -3.26
C LEU A 849 -20.19 -20.72 -4.62
N ASN A 850 -20.59 -19.98 -5.66
CA ASN A 850 -20.02 -20.13 -7.00
C ASN A 850 -19.08 -18.97 -7.43
N TYR A 851 -18.71 -18.08 -6.52
CA TYR A 851 -17.80 -16.98 -6.87
C TYR A 851 -16.37 -17.12 -6.31
N LEU A 852 -16.08 -18.17 -5.55
CA LEU A 852 -14.76 -18.43 -4.96
C LEU A 852 -13.90 -19.45 -5.72
N ASN A 853 -14.39 -20.01 -6.83
CA ASN A 853 -13.65 -21.00 -7.63
C ASN A 853 -13.41 -20.59 -9.09
N GLY A 854 -13.20 -19.34 -9.36
CA GLY A 854 -12.86 -18.88 -10.70
C GLY A 854 -11.88 -17.72 -10.67
N ASN A 855 -10.65 -17.99 -11.06
CA ASN A 855 -9.56 -17.08 -11.37
C ASN A 855 -8.65 -16.66 -10.22
N ARG A 856 -7.81 -17.58 -9.77
CA ARG A 856 -6.42 -17.22 -9.52
C ARG A 856 -5.74 -17.06 -10.87
N THR A 857 -5.71 -15.87 -11.40
CA THR A 857 -4.75 -15.49 -12.45
C THR A 857 -3.70 -14.60 -11.82
N THR A 858 -2.50 -15.18 -11.77
CA THR A 858 -1.22 -14.51 -11.88
C THR A 858 -1.04 -13.25 -11.04
N GLY A 859 -0.56 -13.44 -9.80
CA GLY A 859 0.32 -12.43 -9.24
C GLY A 859 1.42 -12.23 -10.27
N GLN A 860 1.54 -11.05 -10.84
CA GLN A 860 2.78 -10.69 -11.49
C GLN A 860 3.85 -10.72 -10.41
N SER A 861 4.67 -11.77 -10.41
CA SER A 861 5.98 -11.63 -9.85
C SER A 861 6.65 -10.56 -10.72
N GLN A 862 6.86 -9.40 -10.15
CA GLN A 862 7.74 -8.41 -10.75
C GLN A 862 9.12 -9.04 -10.75
N SER A 863 9.42 -9.71 -11.85
CA SER A 863 10.70 -10.34 -12.07
C SER A 863 11.78 -9.27 -12.09
N GLY A 864 12.69 -9.35 -11.11
CA GLY A 864 14.01 -8.77 -11.22
C GLY A 864 14.06 -7.28 -11.43
N THR A 865 13.18 -6.56 -10.80
CA THR A 865 13.31 -5.12 -10.73
C THR A 865 14.08 -4.73 -9.50
N LYS A 866 14.95 -3.78 -9.64
CA LYS A 866 15.34 -2.86 -8.59
C LYS A 866 14.13 -2.63 -7.69
N ALA A 867 14.35 -2.60 -6.38
CA ALA A 867 13.33 -2.32 -5.41
C ALA A 867 12.42 -1.17 -5.89
N GLN A 868 11.35 -1.53 -6.59
CA GLN A 868 10.20 -0.66 -6.56
C GLN A 868 9.88 -0.51 -5.08
N PRO A 869 9.67 0.68 -4.56
CA PRO A 869 9.12 0.79 -3.24
C PRO A 869 7.81 0.01 -3.29
N GLN A 870 7.89 -1.22 -2.79
CA GLN A 870 6.68 -1.96 -2.52
C GLN A 870 5.89 -1.06 -1.61
N HIS A 871 4.65 -0.75 -1.98
CA HIS A 871 3.70 -0.21 -1.04
C HIS A 871 3.69 -1.16 0.15
N ILE A 872 4.40 -0.79 1.21
CA ILE A 872 4.59 -1.69 2.34
C ILE A 872 3.48 -1.35 3.31
N GLU A 873 2.47 -2.18 3.30
CA GLU A 873 1.43 -2.16 4.30
C GLU A 873 2.05 -2.62 5.63
N LEU A 874 1.99 -1.78 6.66
CA LEU A 874 2.17 -2.21 8.04
C LEU A 874 0.89 -2.97 8.45
N LEU A 875 0.72 -4.18 7.91
CA LEU A 875 -0.40 -5.08 8.25
C LEU A 875 -0.27 -5.70 9.62
#